data_c982df24d80ef0efcb1644a05487b486
#
_entry.id   c982df24d80ef0efcb1644a05487b486
#
_cell.length_a   1.000
_cell.length_b   1.000
_cell.length_c   1.000
_cell.angle_alpha   90.00
_cell.angle_beta   90.00
_cell.angle_gamma   90.00
#
_symmetry.space_group_name_H-M   'P 1'
#
loop_
_entity.id
_entity.type
_entity.pdbx_description
1 polymer ?
#
loop_
_entity_poly.entity_id
_entity_poly.type
_entity_poly.pdbx_seq_one_letter_code
_entity_poly.pdbx_strand_id
1 'polypeptide(L)'
;MEKNFKRTTVTSALPYANGPVHIGHLAGVYVPADIYVRYLRLKKEDVLFIGGSDEHGVPITIRAKKEGVTPQDIVDRYHTLIKDSFKEFGISFDVYGRTSSPTHHQLASDFFRKLYDKHEFIEKTSMQYYDEEAHTFLADRYITGECPRCHAEGAYGDQCEKCGSTLSPTELINPKSAISGSQPVMKETKHWYLPLDKHEGWLRKWILEDHKEWRPNVYGQCKSWLDMGLQPRAVSRDLDWGIPVPVEGAEGKVLYVWFDAPIGYISNTKELLPDSWEKWWKDPETRLIHFIGKDNIVFHCIVFPAMLKAEGSYILPDNVPSNEFLNLEGDKISTSRNWAVWLHEYLQDFPGKQDVLRYVLTANAPETKDNDFTWKDFQARNNNELVAVYGNFVNRALVLTHKYFDGKVPACGELNDYDRETLKEFADVKEEVEKLLNVFKFRDAQKEAMNLARIGNKYLADTEPWKLAKTDMARVATILNISLQLVANLAIAFEPFLPFSSEKLRKMLNMESFDWEQLGRTDLQAEGHQLNKPELLFEKIEDDVIQAQVDKLLATKKANEAANYKANPIKPTIAFEEFEKLDIRVGTVLECENVPKMKKLLKFKIADGLENRTIVSGIAQHYKPEDLVGKQVLFIANLAPRQFKNGLVSEGMILSAENFDGSLSVTTTLNEVKPGSEVK
;
A
#
# COMPACT_ATOMS: atom_id res chain seq x y z
N MET A 1 35.24 -9.92 8.79
CA MET A 1 35.15 -11.05 7.83
C MET A 1 33.74 -11.10 7.32
N GLU A 2 33.53 -10.96 6.01
CA GLU A 2 32.22 -11.21 5.41
C GLU A 2 31.82 -12.65 5.72
N LYS A 3 30.64 -12.84 6.30
CA LYS A 3 30.09 -14.18 6.54
C LYS A 3 29.76 -14.78 5.17
N ASN A 4 30.36 -15.91 4.83
CA ASN A 4 30.04 -16.62 3.61
C ASN A 4 28.87 -17.58 3.89
N PHE A 5 27.66 -17.18 3.51
CA PHE A 5 26.46 -17.99 3.67
C PHE A 5 26.31 -18.97 2.50
N LYS A 6 25.83 -20.19 2.78
CA LYS A 6 25.53 -21.21 1.75
C LYS A 6 24.14 -21.05 1.14
N ARG A 7 23.22 -20.45 1.89
CA ARG A 7 21.81 -20.25 1.47
C ARG A 7 21.20 -19.04 2.14
N THR A 8 20.09 -18.58 1.59
CA THR A 8 19.37 -17.43 2.12
C THR A 8 17.90 -17.75 2.31
N THR A 9 17.38 -17.54 3.53
CA THR A 9 15.95 -17.51 3.84
C THR A 9 15.46 -16.07 3.76
N VAL A 10 14.52 -15.81 2.87
CA VAL A 10 13.86 -14.50 2.74
C VAL A 10 12.41 -14.64 3.18
N THR A 11 11.97 -13.77 4.06
CA THR A 11 10.57 -13.68 4.46
C THR A 11 10.00 -12.31 4.14
N SER A 12 8.69 -12.24 3.97
CA SER A 12 7.94 -10.99 3.89
C SER A 12 6.90 -10.94 5.00
N ALA A 13 6.67 -9.78 5.59
CA ALA A 13 5.66 -9.61 6.63
C ALA A 13 4.31 -10.19 6.21
N LEU A 14 3.71 -10.98 7.10
CA LEU A 14 2.42 -11.63 6.84
C LEU A 14 1.29 -10.60 6.87
N PRO A 15 0.50 -10.42 5.80
CA PRO A 15 -0.66 -9.55 5.84
C PRO A 15 -1.80 -10.20 6.64
N TYR A 16 -2.58 -9.39 7.36
CA TYR A 16 -3.80 -9.86 7.99
C TYR A 16 -4.82 -10.34 6.96
N ALA A 17 -5.35 -11.56 7.16
CA ALA A 17 -6.40 -12.13 6.30
C ALA A 17 -7.79 -11.59 6.65
N ASN A 18 -7.93 -10.26 6.80
CA ASN A 18 -9.21 -9.58 7.05
C ASN A 18 -9.59 -8.60 5.95
N GLY A 19 -8.82 -8.54 4.88
CA GLY A 19 -9.03 -7.65 3.74
C GLY A 19 -8.04 -7.94 2.62
N PRO A 20 -8.26 -7.37 1.41
CA PRO A 20 -7.32 -7.48 0.31
C PRO A 20 -6.03 -6.69 0.57
N VAL A 21 -4.99 -6.98 -0.20
CA VAL A 21 -3.76 -6.19 -0.21
C VAL A 21 -3.85 -5.03 -1.21
N HIS A 22 -3.14 -3.95 -0.91
CA HIS A 22 -3.10 -2.74 -1.73
C HIS A 22 -1.65 -2.35 -2.09
N ILE A 23 -1.51 -1.35 -2.99
CA ILE A 23 -0.21 -0.89 -3.49
C ILE A 23 0.79 -0.49 -2.38
N GLY A 24 0.32 -0.02 -1.22
CA GLY A 24 1.19 0.29 -0.09
C GLY A 24 1.87 -0.96 0.48
N HIS A 25 1.15 -2.09 0.59
CA HIS A 25 1.73 -3.38 0.95
C HIS A 25 2.76 -3.84 -0.08
N LEU A 26 2.43 -3.70 -1.38
CA LEU A 26 3.32 -4.10 -2.47
C LEU A 26 4.63 -3.32 -2.45
N ALA A 27 4.57 -1.99 -2.40
CA ALA A 27 5.74 -1.12 -2.39
C ALA A 27 6.55 -1.23 -1.09
N GLY A 28 5.85 -1.45 0.03
CA GLY A 28 6.47 -1.54 1.35
C GLY A 28 7.24 -2.85 1.57
N VAL A 29 6.71 -3.96 1.06
CA VAL A 29 7.18 -5.30 1.45
C VAL A 29 7.40 -6.23 0.27
N TYR A 30 6.35 -6.51 -0.54
CA TYR A 30 6.34 -7.70 -1.41
C TYR A 30 7.13 -7.51 -2.70
N VAL A 31 7.06 -6.34 -3.34
CA VAL A 31 7.84 -6.04 -4.55
C VAL A 31 9.34 -6.01 -4.24
N PRO A 32 9.83 -5.27 -3.20
CA PRO A 32 11.26 -5.29 -2.88
C PRO A 32 11.77 -6.67 -2.48
N ALA A 33 11.00 -7.48 -1.74
CA ALA A 33 11.36 -8.85 -1.40
C ALA A 33 11.50 -9.74 -2.65
N ASP A 34 10.53 -9.67 -3.55
CA ASP A 34 10.53 -10.45 -4.80
C ASP A 34 11.68 -10.04 -5.73
N ILE A 35 11.98 -8.74 -5.85
CA ILE A 35 13.15 -8.25 -6.62
C ILE A 35 14.44 -8.88 -6.08
N TYR A 36 14.62 -8.86 -4.75
CA TYR A 36 15.82 -9.40 -4.14
C TYR A 36 15.93 -10.93 -4.35
N VAL A 37 14.84 -11.66 -4.15
CA VAL A 37 14.81 -13.11 -4.36
C VAL A 37 15.10 -13.49 -5.81
N ARG A 38 14.49 -12.80 -6.78
CA ARG A 38 14.75 -13.03 -8.22
C ARG A 38 16.21 -12.75 -8.57
N TYR A 39 16.78 -11.69 -8.04
CA TYR A 39 18.20 -11.40 -8.20
C TYR A 39 19.09 -12.56 -7.67
N LEU A 40 18.84 -13.05 -6.45
CA LEU A 40 19.59 -14.16 -5.88
C LEU A 40 19.45 -15.46 -6.71
N ARG A 41 18.23 -15.74 -7.20
CA ARG A 41 17.98 -16.90 -8.06
C ARG A 41 18.70 -16.80 -9.40
N LEU A 42 18.77 -15.60 -10.00
CA LEU A 42 19.58 -15.36 -11.20
C LEU A 42 21.07 -15.56 -10.94
N LYS A 43 21.55 -15.30 -9.75
CA LYS A 43 22.92 -15.62 -9.30
C LYS A 43 23.11 -17.11 -8.99
N LYS A 44 22.06 -17.93 -9.11
CA LYS A 44 22.06 -19.36 -8.76
C LYS A 44 22.37 -19.62 -7.28
N GLU A 45 22.07 -18.66 -6.41
CA GLU A 45 22.13 -18.86 -4.97
C GLU A 45 20.98 -19.75 -4.49
N ASP A 46 21.24 -20.57 -3.44
CA ASP A 46 20.20 -21.37 -2.78
C ASP A 46 19.34 -20.44 -1.92
N VAL A 47 18.13 -20.11 -2.39
CA VAL A 47 17.24 -19.13 -1.77
C VAL A 47 15.84 -19.69 -1.59
N LEU A 48 15.25 -19.44 -0.43
CA LEU A 48 13.88 -19.80 -0.09
C LEU A 48 13.08 -18.54 0.25
N PHE A 49 11.98 -18.32 -0.46
CA PHE A 49 11.09 -17.16 -0.29
C PHE A 49 9.77 -17.56 0.37
N ILE A 50 9.55 -17.10 1.60
CA ILE A 50 8.45 -17.50 2.46
C ILE A 50 7.49 -16.34 2.65
N GLY A 51 6.23 -16.58 2.31
CA GLY A 51 5.09 -15.72 2.60
C GLY A 51 3.99 -16.49 3.31
N GLY A 52 2.91 -15.78 3.60
CA GLY A 52 1.72 -16.36 4.21
C GLY A 52 0.78 -15.27 4.68
N SER A 53 -0.37 -15.66 5.23
CA SER A 53 -1.33 -14.76 5.86
C SER A 53 -1.33 -14.92 7.38
N ASP A 54 -1.41 -13.77 8.07
CA ASP A 54 -1.73 -13.73 9.50
C ASP A 54 -3.23 -13.83 9.68
N GLU A 55 -3.67 -14.89 10.36
CA GLU A 55 -5.08 -15.29 10.42
C GLU A 55 -5.66 -15.25 11.84
N HIS A 56 -4.92 -14.73 12.80
CA HIS A 56 -5.36 -14.58 14.18
C HIS A 56 -5.55 -13.11 14.57
N GLY A 57 -6.22 -12.88 15.70
CA GLY A 57 -6.36 -11.55 16.29
C GLY A 57 -7.73 -10.89 16.10
N VAL A 58 -7.92 -9.84 16.87
CA VAL A 58 -9.18 -9.09 17.04
C VAL A 58 -9.79 -8.54 15.76
N PRO A 59 -9.02 -8.00 14.79
CA PRO A 59 -9.62 -7.44 13.57
C PRO A 59 -10.43 -8.46 12.74
N ILE A 60 -10.02 -9.73 12.76
CA ILE A 60 -10.71 -10.82 12.06
C ILE A 60 -12.05 -11.14 12.74
N THR A 61 -12.04 -11.25 14.06
CA THR A 61 -13.26 -11.53 14.83
C THR A 61 -14.27 -10.40 14.77
N ILE A 62 -13.82 -9.14 14.79
CA ILE A 62 -14.69 -7.97 14.58
C ILE A 62 -15.35 -8.05 13.19
N ARG A 63 -14.58 -8.35 12.17
CA ARG A 63 -15.10 -8.45 10.80
C ARG A 63 -16.10 -9.61 10.69
N ALA A 64 -15.77 -10.76 11.23
CA ALA A 64 -16.66 -11.92 11.23
C ALA A 64 -18.02 -11.61 11.90
N LYS A 65 -18.00 -10.96 13.06
CA LYS A 65 -19.23 -10.51 13.75
C LYS A 65 -20.03 -9.51 12.90
N LYS A 66 -19.36 -8.54 12.27
CA LYS A 66 -20.02 -7.55 11.42
C LYS A 66 -20.68 -8.17 10.18
N GLU A 67 -20.07 -9.20 9.59
CA GLU A 67 -20.57 -9.91 8.42
C GLU A 67 -21.51 -11.09 8.77
N GLY A 68 -21.66 -11.45 10.04
CA GLY A 68 -22.49 -12.57 10.48
C GLY A 68 -21.97 -13.95 10.08
N VAL A 69 -20.65 -14.10 9.95
CA VAL A 69 -19.95 -15.33 9.56
C VAL A 69 -18.93 -15.73 10.63
N THR A 70 -18.28 -16.89 10.46
CA THR A 70 -17.22 -17.32 11.38
C THR A 70 -15.87 -16.63 11.04
N PRO A 71 -14.94 -16.51 12.02
CA PRO A 71 -13.58 -16.06 11.73
C PRO A 71 -12.89 -16.91 10.66
N GLN A 72 -13.14 -18.23 10.62
CA GLN A 72 -12.60 -19.13 9.61
C GLN A 72 -13.07 -18.76 8.20
N ASP A 73 -14.35 -18.41 8.01
CA ASP A 73 -14.88 -17.98 6.71
C ASP A 73 -14.17 -16.71 6.20
N ILE A 74 -13.86 -15.78 7.10
CA ILE A 74 -13.14 -14.56 6.77
C ILE A 74 -11.72 -14.88 6.29
N VAL A 75 -10.96 -15.64 7.08
CA VAL A 75 -9.57 -15.94 6.74
C VAL A 75 -9.44 -16.80 5.50
N ASP A 76 -10.33 -17.78 5.27
CA ASP A 76 -10.33 -18.60 4.07
C ASP A 76 -10.55 -17.78 2.80
N ARG A 77 -11.50 -16.84 2.86
CA ARG A 77 -11.78 -15.91 1.75
C ARG A 77 -10.58 -15.04 1.43
N TYR A 78 -10.02 -14.36 2.44
CA TYR A 78 -8.94 -13.40 2.20
C TYR A 78 -7.59 -14.05 1.98
N HIS A 79 -7.29 -15.19 2.60
CA HIS A 79 -6.12 -15.99 2.27
C HIS A 79 -6.08 -16.33 0.78
N THR A 80 -7.19 -16.89 0.27
CA THR A 80 -7.30 -17.27 -1.15
C THR A 80 -7.16 -16.05 -2.07
N LEU A 81 -7.90 -14.96 -1.79
CA LEU A 81 -7.84 -13.74 -2.57
C LEU A 81 -6.43 -13.15 -2.64
N ILE A 82 -5.74 -13.06 -1.50
CA ILE A 82 -4.40 -12.50 -1.41
C ILE A 82 -3.39 -13.39 -2.15
N LYS A 83 -3.42 -14.71 -1.88
CA LYS A 83 -2.55 -15.70 -2.50
C LYS A 83 -2.64 -15.68 -4.02
N ASP A 84 -3.87 -15.70 -4.56
CA ASP A 84 -4.11 -15.68 -6.00
C ASP A 84 -3.69 -14.36 -6.62
N SER A 85 -3.97 -13.23 -5.96
CA SER A 85 -3.52 -11.90 -6.40
C SER A 85 -2.00 -11.80 -6.46
N PHE A 86 -1.28 -12.29 -5.46
CA PHE A 86 0.18 -12.31 -5.49
C PHE A 86 0.73 -13.18 -6.60
N LYS A 87 0.15 -14.37 -6.82
CA LYS A 87 0.53 -15.27 -7.90
C LYS A 87 0.34 -14.61 -9.26
N GLU A 88 -0.80 -14.00 -9.51
CA GLU A 88 -1.11 -13.30 -10.76
C GLU A 88 -0.22 -12.07 -10.96
N PHE A 89 0.12 -11.35 -9.90
CA PHE A 89 1.05 -10.22 -9.91
C PHE A 89 2.52 -10.63 -10.07
N GLY A 90 2.83 -11.92 -9.98
CA GLY A 90 4.16 -12.48 -10.17
C GLY A 90 5.07 -12.36 -8.95
N ILE A 91 4.53 -12.33 -7.72
CA ILE A 91 5.35 -12.51 -6.52
C ILE A 91 5.73 -13.99 -6.41
N SER A 92 7.02 -14.28 -6.43
CA SER A 92 7.57 -15.62 -6.65
C SER A 92 7.81 -16.40 -5.35
N PHE A 93 6.84 -16.42 -4.43
CA PHE A 93 6.92 -17.23 -3.21
C PHE A 93 7.15 -18.71 -3.52
N ASP A 94 8.03 -19.36 -2.77
CA ASP A 94 8.14 -20.83 -2.75
C ASP A 94 6.98 -21.46 -1.97
N VAL A 95 6.54 -20.75 -0.91
CA VAL A 95 5.34 -21.08 -0.13
C VAL A 95 4.61 -19.82 0.31
N TYR A 96 3.30 -19.82 0.13
CA TYR A 96 2.39 -18.86 0.75
C TYR A 96 1.43 -19.61 1.67
N GLY A 97 1.82 -19.71 2.94
CA GLY A 97 1.11 -20.49 3.96
C GLY A 97 0.14 -19.66 4.80
N ARG A 98 -0.24 -20.18 5.97
CA ARG A 98 -1.25 -19.54 6.84
C ARG A 98 -1.05 -19.90 8.31
N THR A 99 -1.32 -18.96 9.21
CA THR A 99 -1.16 -19.17 10.65
C THR A 99 -2.31 -19.98 11.29
N SER A 100 -3.42 -20.19 10.61
CA SER A 100 -4.50 -21.09 11.07
C SER A 100 -4.27 -22.56 10.72
N SER A 101 -3.12 -22.92 10.14
CA SER A 101 -2.85 -24.31 9.78
C SER A 101 -2.55 -25.17 11.02
N PRO A 102 -2.88 -26.48 10.98
CA PRO A 102 -2.55 -27.40 12.08
C PRO A 102 -1.05 -27.46 12.40
N THR A 103 -0.20 -27.39 11.38
CA THR A 103 1.27 -27.38 11.55
C THR A 103 1.72 -26.16 12.33
N HIS A 104 1.13 -24.98 12.01
CA HIS A 104 1.45 -23.76 12.74
C HIS A 104 0.97 -23.82 14.17
N HIS A 105 -0.26 -24.24 14.44
CA HIS A 105 -0.80 -24.41 15.78
C HIS A 105 0.09 -25.30 16.64
N GLN A 106 0.52 -26.45 16.09
CA GLN A 106 1.42 -27.35 16.81
C GLN A 106 2.77 -26.71 17.09
N LEU A 107 3.40 -26.09 16.07
CA LEU A 107 4.73 -25.50 16.21
C LEU A 107 4.75 -24.31 17.19
N ALA A 108 3.75 -23.43 17.12
CA ALA A 108 3.64 -22.30 18.03
C ALA A 108 3.35 -22.74 19.48
N SER A 109 2.53 -23.77 19.66
CA SER A 109 2.31 -24.40 20.97
C SER A 109 3.59 -25.00 21.54
N ASP A 110 4.35 -25.72 20.71
CA ASP A 110 5.63 -26.33 21.14
C ASP A 110 6.68 -25.25 21.46
N PHE A 111 6.70 -24.17 20.68
CA PHE A 111 7.57 -23.03 20.92
C PHE A 111 7.24 -22.35 22.27
N PHE A 112 5.94 -22.12 22.55
CA PHE A 112 5.51 -21.56 23.83
C PHE A 112 5.87 -22.49 24.98
N ARG A 113 5.56 -23.80 24.91
CA ARG A 113 5.90 -24.78 25.95
C ARG A 113 7.40 -24.78 26.25
N LYS A 114 8.24 -24.78 25.22
CA LYS A 114 9.70 -24.77 25.42
C LYS A 114 10.19 -23.54 26.19
N LEU A 115 9.61 -22.35 25.90
CA LEU A 115 9.93 -21.15 26.68
C LEU A 115 9.37 -21.21 28.10
N TYR A 116 8.19 -21.78 28.27
CA TYR A 116 7.56 -21.96 29.57
C TYR A 116 8.38 -22.92 30.47
N ASP A 117 8.79 -24.06 29.95
CA ASP A 117 9.61 -25.05 30.65
C ASP A 117 10.99 -24.50 31.01
N LYS A 118 11.53 -23.58 30.25
CA LYS A 118 12.77 -22.85 30.53
C LYS A 118 12.61 -21.68 31.52
N HIS A 119 11.40 -21.44 32.01
CA HIS A 119 11.08 -20.31 32.91
C HIS A 119 11.38 -18.93 32.28
N GLU A 120 11.25 -18.81 30.96
CA GLU A 120 11.46 -17.55 30.24
C GLU A 120 10.29 -16.57 30.38
N PHE A 121 9.13 -17.01 30.85
CA PHE A 121 7.96 -16.15 31.06
C PHE A 121 7.81 -15.70 32.51
N ILE A 122 7.18 -14.51 32.68
CA ILE A 122 6.70 -14.00 33.95
C ILE A 122 5.18 -14.09 33.93
N GLU A 123 4.59 -14.65 34.98
CA GLU A 123 3.14 -14.62 35.17
C GLU A 123 2.74 -13.34 35.92
N LYS A 124 1.75 -12.62 35.39
CA LYS A 124 1.20 -11.43 36.05
C LYS A 124 -0.31 -11.45 35.99
N THR A 125 -0.92 -11.16 37.13
CA THR A 125 -2.33 -10.88 37.27
C THR A 125 -2.54 -9.37 37.15
N SER A 126 -3.51 -8.93 36.36
CA SER A 126 -3.83 -7.52 36.15
C SER A 126 -5.34 -7.31 36.00
N MET A 127 -5.80 -6.12 36.31
CA MET A 127 -7.17 -5.70 36.06
C MET A 127 -7.28 -5.27 34.59
N GLN A 128 -8.26 -5.84 33.86
CA GLN A 128 -8.56 -5.47 32.49
C GLN A 128 -10.05 -5.19 32.30
N TYR A 129 -10.39 -4.45 31.25
CA TYR A 129 -11.78 -4.18 30.93
C TYR A 129 -12.51 -5.42 30.46
N TYR A 130 -13.68 -5.65 30.99
CA TYR A 130 -14.58 -6.75 30.72
C TYR A 130 -15.96 -6.23 30.33
N ASP A 131 -16.55 -6.76 29.30
CA ASP A 131 -17.90 -6.48 28.84
C ASP A 131 -18.85 -7.52 29.46
N GLU A 132 -19.73 -7.07 30.36
CA GLU A 132 -20.69 -7.96 31.04
C GLU A 132 -21.82 -8.41 30.11
N GLU A 133 -22.17 -7.63 29.09
CA GLU A 133 -23.18 -7.98 28.09
C GLU A 133 -22.66 -9.01 27.07
N ALA A 134 -21.47 -8.80 26.59
CA ALA A 134 -20.80 -9.70 25.62
C ALA A 134 -20.05 -10.87 26.29
N HIS A 135 -19.98 -10.89 27.63
CA HIS A 135 -19.28 -11.89 28.45
C HIS A 135 -17.81 -12.12 27.99
N THR A 136 -17.08 -11.04 27.65
CA THR A 136 -15.72 -11.14 27.15
C THR A 136 -14.83 -10.02 27.66
N PHE A 137 -13.52 -10.29 27.80
CA PHE A 137 -12.53 -9.26 28.02
C PHE A 137 -12.36 -8.39 26.79
N LEU A 138 -12.11 -7.10 27.00
CA LEU A 138 -11.94 -6.10 25.94
C LEU A 138 -10.46 -5.85 25.70
N ALA A 139 -9.84 -6.72 24.91
CA ALA A 139 -8.46 -6.56 24.48
C ALA A 139 -8.37 -5.61 23.27
N ASP A 140 -7.33 -4.78 23.24
CA ASP A 140 -6.89 -4.03 22.07
C ASP A 140 -8.05 -3.24 21.39
N ARG A 141 -8.52 -3.70 20.22
CA ARG A 141 -9.56 -3.03 19.42
C ARG A 141 -11.01 -3.35 19.82
N TYR A 142 -11.19 -4.19 20.81
CA TYR A 142 -12.52 -4.41 21.40
C TYR A 142 -12.97 -3.28 22.34
N ILE A 143 -12.05 -2.35 22.67
CA ILE A 143 -12.35 -1.18 23.47
C ILE A 143 -12.01 0.11 22.69
N THR A 144 -12.90 1.09 22.80
CA THR A 144 -12.71 2.41 22.21
C THR A 144 -12.96 3.48 23.25
N GLY A 145 -12.38 4.66 23.05
CA GLY A 145 -12.57 5.79 23.94
C GLY A 145 -11.97 7.05 23.34
N GLU A 146 -11.85 8.10 24.14
CA GLU A 146 -11.15 9.32 23.77
C GLU A 146 -9.64 9.14 24.00
N CYS A 147 -8.83 9.56 23.04
CA CYS A 147 -7.37 9.49 23.14
C CYS A 147 -6.86 10.46 24.21
N PRO A 148 -6.06 10.03 25.21
CA PRO A 148 -5.53 10.91 26.25
C PRO A 148 -4.50 11.93 25.74
N ARG A 149 -3.99 11.76 24.50
CA ARG A 149 -2.95 12.62 23.93
C ARG A 149 -3.46 13.67 22.95
N CYS A 150 -4.41 13.32 22.10
CA CYS A 150 -4.93 14.24 21.07
C CYS A 150 -6.43 14.50 21.19
N HIS A 151 -7.09 13.94 22.18
CA HIS A 151 -8.53 14.08 22.45
C HIS A 151 -9.43 13.66 21.28
N ALA A 152 -8.93 12.78 20.40
CA ALA A 152 -9.74 12.22 19.34
C ALA A 152 -10.70 11.16 19.91
N GLU A 153 -11.98 11.27 19.59
CA GLU A 153 -12.95 10.22 19.87
C GLU A 153 -12.69 8.96 19.03
N GLY A 154 -13.02 7.79 19.56
CA GLY A 154 -12.91 6.52 18.85
C GLY A 154 -11.48 5.98 18.73
N ALA A 155 -10.57 6.41 19.61
CA ALA A 155 -9.25 5.78 19.73
C ALA A 155 -9.41 4.35 20.27
N TYR A 156 -8.63 3.42 19.69
CA TYR A 156 -8.60 2.02 20.14
C TYR A 156 -7.68 1.83 21.34
N GLY A 157 -7.86 0.74 22.06
CA GLY A 157 -7.08 0.43 23.26
C GLY A 157 -5.60 0.14 22.98
N ASP A 158 -5.22 -0.16 21.76
CA ASP A 158 -3.83 -0.41 21.33
C ASP A 158 -3.19 0.82 20.67
N GLN A 159 -3.98 1.63 19.93
CA GLN A 159 -3.47 2.75 19.17
C GLN A 159 -4.54 3.79 18.85
N CYS A 160 -4.14 5.05 18.83
CA CYS A 160 -4.96 6.13 18.26
C CYS A 160 -4.67 6.27 16.75
N GLU A 161 -5.66 6.02 15.90
CA GLU A 161 -5.51 6.13 14.44
C GLU A 161 -5.28 7.58 13.97
N LYS A 162 -5.69 8.59 14.76
CA LYS A 162 -5.52 10.01 14.40
C LYS A 162 -4.10 10.50 14.64
N CYS A 163 -3.52 10.27 15.82
CA CYS A 163 -2.18 10.76 16.17
C CYS A 163 -1.09 9.68 16.09
N GLY A 164 -1.46 8.41 15.85
CA GLY A 164 -0.53 7.29 15.75
C GLY A 164 0.09 6.84 17.07
N SER A 165 -0.33 7.40 18.21
CA SER A 165 0.22 7.04 19.52
C SER A 165 -0.21 5.64 19.93
N THR A 166 0.73 4.84 20.41
CA THR A 166 0.44 3.57 21.08
C THR A 166 -0.23 3.86 22.43
N LEU A 167 -1.28 3.11 22.76
CA LEU A 167 -2.07 3.27 23.95
C LEU A 167 -2.18 1.95 24.72
N SER A 168 -2.57 2.04 25.99
CA SER A 168 -3.11 0.92 26.76
C SER A 168 -4.62 1.10 26.89
N PRO A 169 -5.44 0.04 26.92
CA PRO A 169 -6.87 0.14 27.16
C PRO A 169 -7.23 1.00 28.39
N THR A 170 -6.43 0.92 29.44
CA THR A 170 -6.65 1.65 30.70
C THR A 170 -6.33 3.14 30.64
N GLU A 171 -5.66 3.61 29.57
CA GLU A 171 -5.36 5.03 29.37
C GLU A 171 -6.49 5.78 28.64
N LEU A 172 -7.42 5.06 28.01
CA LEU A 172 -8.54 5.68 27.30
C LEU A 172 -9.46 6.46 28.24
N ILE A 173 -9.87 7.65 27.80
CA ILE A 173 -10.87 8.47 28.48
C ILE A 173 -12.25 7.99 28.03
N ASN A 174 -13.19 7.81 28.97
CA ASN A 174 -14.55 7.32 28.71
C ASN A 174 -14.60 6.04 27.86
N PRO A 175 -13.93 4.95 28.29
CA PRO A 175 -13.87 3.73 27.52
C PRO A 175 -15.23 3.08 27.32
N LYS A 176 -15.47 2.52 26.12
CA LYS A 176 -16.67 1.79 25.74
C LYS A 176 -16.31 0.49 25.03
N SER A 177 -17.13 -0.53 25.23
CA SER A 177 -17.03 -1.75 24.44
C SER A 177 -17.32 -1.46 22.97
N ALA A 178 -16.42 -1.87 22.07
CA ALA A 178 -16.68 -1.84 20.63
C ALA A 178 -17.62 -2.99 20.18
N ILE A 179 -17.93 -3.92 21.08
CA ILE A 179 -18.82 -5.08 20.81
C ILE A 179 -20.27 -4.75 21.10
N SER A 180 -20.56 -4.32 22.33
CA SER A 180 -21.93 -4.04 22.81
C SER A 180 -22.26 -2.54 22.88
N GLY A 181 -21.24 -1.68 22.91
CA GLY A 181 -21.39 -0.24 23.19
C GLY A 181 -21.52 0.07 24.68
N SER A 182 -21.57 -0.94 25.56
CA SER A 182 -21.70 -0.77 26.99
C SER A 182 -20.45 -0.16 27.63
N GLN A 183 -20.62 0.37 28.85
CA GLN A 183 -19.51 0.78 29.69
C GLN A 183 -18.87 -0.45 30.35
N PRO A 184 -17.56 -0.74 30.09
CA PRO A 184 -16.94 -1.95 30.62
C PRO A 184 -16.61 -1.82 32.10
N VAL A 185 -16.52 -2.98 32.76
CA VAL A 185 -16.09 -3.10 34.18
C VAL A 185 -14.66 -3.62 34.24
N MET A 186 -13.95 -3.38 35.34
CA MET A 186 -12.61 -3.94 35.56
C MET A 186 -12.72 -5.33 36.18
N LYS A 187 -12.05 -6.33 35.56
CA LYS A 187 -12.02 -7.71 36.05
C LYS A 187 -10.58 -8.24 36.04
N GLU A 188 -10.28 -9.08 37.01
CA GLU A 188 -8.95 -9.68 37.15
C GLU A 188 -8.74 -10.75 36.09
N THR A 189 -7.56 -10.73 35.42
CA THR A 189 -7.09 -11.78 34.53
C THR A 189 -5.59 -12.00 34.64
N LYS A 190 -5.13 -13.22 34.38
CA LYS A 190 -3.73 -13.63 34.44
C LYS A 190 -3.18 -13.85 33.04
N HIS A 191 -1.98 -13.34 32.76
CA HIS A 191 -1.27 -13.51 31.49
C HIS A 191 0.20 -13.85 31.68
N TRP A 192 0.79 -14.44 30.65
CA TRP A 192 2.23 -14.70 30.53
C TRP A 192 2.90 -13.55 29.77
N TYR A 193 4.08 -13.15 30.24
CA TYR A 193 4.85 -12.04 29.69
C TYR A 193 6.26 -12.49 29.34
N LEU A 194 6.71 -12.16 28.14
CA LEU A 194 8.12 -12.26 27.79
C LEU A 194 8.88 -11.05 28.40
N PRO A 195 9.85 -11.26 29.30
CA PRO A 195 10.59 -10.18 29.97
C PRO A 195 11.67 -9.62 29.04
N LEU A 196 11.28 -8.73 28.11
CA LEU A 196 12.18 -8.12 27.12
C LEU A 196 13.32 -7.32 27.78
N ASP A 197 13.12 -6.79 28.98
CA ASP A 197 14.13 -6.13 29.80
C ASP A 197 15.35 -7.02 30.07
N LYS A 198 15.16 -8.32 30.26
CA LYS A 198 16.26 -9.29 30.40
C LYS A 198 17.08 -9.46 29.12
N HIS A 199 16.49 -9.19 27.98
CA HIS A 199 17.14 -9.29 26.67
C HIS A 199 17.80 -7.98 26.22
N GLU A 200 17.57 -6.84 26.90
CA GLU A 200 18.02 -5.52 26.48
C GLU A 200 19.55 -5.44 26.28
N GLY A 201 20.32 -6.03 27.18
CA GLY A 201 21.80 -5.93 27.13
C GLY A 201 22.40 -6.51 25.85
N TRP A 202 21.99 -7.74 25.47
CA TRP A 202 22.50 -8.37 24.26
C TRP A 202 21.86 -7.76 22.99
N LEU A 203 20.59 -7.32 23.02
CA LEU A 203 19.95 -6.62 21.92
C LEU A 203 20.65 -5.30 21.59
N ARG A 204 21.05 -4.53 22.63
CA ARG A 204 21.84 -3.30 22.43
C ARG A 204 23.13 -3.58 21.69
N LYS A 205 23.90 -4.59 22.14
CA LYS A 205 25.14 -4.97 21.47
C LYS A 205 24.86 -5.43 20.04
N TRP A 206 23.94 -6.37 19.85
CA TRP A 206 23.64 -6.98 18.56
C TRP A 206 23.14 -5.95 17.54
N ILE A 207 22.20 -5.06 17.92
CA ILE A 207 21.64 -4.06 16.98
C ILE A 207 22.60 -2.87 16.82
N LEU A 208 23.06 -2.27 17.94
CA LEU A 208 23.75 -0.97 17.88
C LEU A 208 25.24 -1.08 17.61
N GLU A 209 25.87 -2.24 17.82
CA GLU A 209 27.30 -2.46 17.57
C GLU A 209 27.54 -3.37 16.37
N ASP A 210 26.83 -4.52 16.29
CA ASP A 210 27.08 -5.56 15.29
C ASP A 210 26.32 -5.34 13.97
N HIS A 211 25.21 -4.53 13.95
CA HIS A 211 24.37 -4.28 12.79
C HIS A 211 24.17 -2.78 12.48
N LYS A 212 25.25 -2.02 12.47
CA LYS A 212 25.24 -0.59 12.11
C LYS A 212 24.91 -0.33 10.65
N GLU A 213 25.06 -1.33 9.81
CA GLU A 213 24.73 -1.31 8.38
C GLU A 213 23.22 -1.39 8.09
N TRP A 214 22.40 -1.74 9.07
CA TRP A 214 20.95 -1.75 8.88
C TRP A 214 20.44 -0.36 8.46
N ARG A 215 19.34 -0.33 7.74
CA ARG A 215 18.76 0.94 7.28
C ARG A 215 18.58 1.93 8.43
N PRO A 216 18.79 3.25 8.19
CA PRO A 216 18.74 4.27 9.26
C PRO A 216 17.42 4.31 10.03
N ASN A 217 16.28 4.06 9.36
CA ASN A 217 14.97 4.00 10.01
C ASN A 217 14.85 2.81 10.96
N VAL A 218 15.33 1.63 10.56
CA VAL A 218 15.36 0.43 11.40
C VAL A 218 16.26 0.63 12.61
N TYR A 219 17.50 1.04 12.35
CA TYR A 219 18.48 1.32 13.41
C TYR A 219 17.96 2.40 14.39
N GLY A 220 17.45 3.50 13.87
CA GLY A 220 16.94 4.61 14.66
C GLY A 220 15.74 4.24 15.54
N GLN A 221 14.79 3.48 15.01
CA GLN A 221 13.62 3.04 15.76
C GLN A 221 14.01 2.02 16.85
N CYS A 222 14.87 1.06 16.54
CA CYS A 222 15.39 0.13 17.54
C CYS A 222 16.16 0.84 18.65
N LYS A 223 17.03 1.79 18.29
CA LYS A 223 17.75 2.62 19.27
C LYS A 223 16.80 3.38 20.18
N SER A 224 15.77 4.00 19.62
CA SER A 224 14.76 4.75 20.41
C SER A 224 14.05 3.84 21.43
N TRP A 225 13.66 2.63 21.03
CA TRP A 225 13.02 1.67 21.91
C TRP A 225 13.96 1.19 23.03
N LEU A 226 15.20 0.88 22.69
CA LEU A 226 16.22 0.49 23.66
C LEU A 226 16.53 1.63 24.64
N ASP A 227 16.61 2.87 24.17
CA ASP A 227 16.91 4.04 25.03
C ASP A 227 15.75 4.37 25.99
N MET A 228 14.50 4.02 25.64
CA MET A 228 13.35 4.13 26.56
C MET A 228 13.33 3.03 27.63
N GLY A 229 14.12 1.97 27.45
CA GLY A 229 14.11 0.77 28.30
C GLY A 229 13.00 -0.20 27.93
N LEU A 230 13.37 -1.45 27.69
CA LEU A 230 12.42 -2.49 27.30
C LEU A 230 11.57 -2.93 28.51
N GLN A 231 10.31 -3.22 28.27
CA GLN A 231 9.35 -3.68 29.28
C GLN A 231 8.85 -5.08 28.92
N PRO A 232 8.49 -5.91 29.93
CA PRO A 232 7.85 -7.20 29.69
C PRO A 232 6.59 -7.06 28.82
N ARG A 233 6.44 -7.91 27.79
CA ARG A 233 5.28 -7.92 26.90
C ARG A 233 4.44 -9.17 27.07
N ALA A 234 3.13 -8.98 27.18
CA ALA A 234 2.20 -10.10 27.26
C ALA A 234 2.21 -10.92 25.98
N VAL A 235 2.27 -12.24 26.11
CA VAL A 235 2.28 -13.21 25.00
C VAL A 235 0.99 -14.03 24.90
N SER A 236 -0.01 -13.67 25.72
CA SER A 236 -1.35 -14.27 25.71
C SER A 236 -2.43 -13.21 25.75
N ARG A 237 -3.64 -13.58 25.33
CA ARG A 237 -4.86 -12.74 25.35
C ARG A 237 -6.08 -13.56 25.73
N ASP A 238 -7.06 -12.90 26.36
CA ASP A 238 -8.41 -13.46 26.59
C ASP A 238 -9.21 -13.30 25.29
N LEU A 239 -9.18 -14.28 24.42
CA LEU A 239 -9.88 -14.31 23.13
C LEU A 239 -10.28 -15.74 22.79
N ASP A 240 -11.31 -15.88 21.92
CA ASP A 240 -11.82 -17.17 21.47
C ASP A 240 -11.20 -17.64 20.14
N TRP A 241 -10.56 -16.73 19.40
CA TRP A 241 -9.96 -17.00 18.09
C TRP A 241 -8.44 -16.82 18.14
N GLY A 242 -7.72 -17.89 17.95
CA GLY A 242 -6.26 -17.97 18.01
C GLY A 242 -5.79 -19.35 18.47
N ILE A 243 -4.50 -19.49 18.74
CA ILE A 243 -3.90 -20.73 19.25
C ILE A 243 -4.10 -20.79 20.77
N PRO A 244 -4.78 -21.81 21.31
CA PRO A 244 -4.93 -21.94 22.77
C PRO A 244 -3.56 -21.96 23.47
N VAL A 245 -3.46 -21.24 24.59
CA VAL A 245 -2.25 -21.27 25.42
C VAL A 245 -2.07 -22.68 25.99
N PRO A 246 -0.96 -23.40 25.69
CA PRO A 246 -0.85 -24.84 25.91
C PRO A 246 -0.35 -25.24 27.30
N VAL A 247 -0.79 -24.56 28.36
CA VAL A 247 -0.41 -24.85 29.76
C VAL A 247 -1.63 -24.87 30.67
N GLU A 248 -1.55 -25.53 31.80
CA GLU A 248 -2.61 -25.64 32.79
C GLU A 248 -3.00 -24.26 33.36
N GLY A 249 -4.30 -24.04 33.59
CA GLY A 249 -4.84 -22.76 34.10
C GLY A 249 -4.89 -21.65 33.07
N ALA A 250 -4.85 -21.99 31.77
CA ALA A 250 -4.92 -21.05 30.64
C ALA A 250 -6.25 -21.14 29.88
N GLU A 251 -7.30 -21.68 30.48
CA GLU A 251 -8.61 -21.82 29.83
C GLU A 251 -9.14 -20.47 29.38
N GLY A 252 -9.67 -20.40 28.14
CA GLY A 252 -10.20 -19.17 27.53
C GLY A 252 -9.12 -18.16 27.10
N LYS A 253 -7.86 -18.61 27.00
CA LYS A 253 -6.75 -17.77 26.56
C LYS A 253 -6.07 -18.34 25.32
N VAL A 254 -5.67 -17.43 24.43
CA VAL A 254 -4.91 -17.76 23.22
C VAL A 254 -3.56 -17.05 23.23
N LEU A 255 -2.63 -17.55 22.43
CA LEU A 255 -1.37 -16.86 22.14
C LEU A 255 -1.68 -15.49 21.52
N TYR A 256 -0.91 -14.48 21.92
CA TYR A 256 -1.02 -13.16 21.32
C TYR A 256 -0.52 -13.20 19.87
N VAL A 257 -1.29 -12.63 18.95
CA VAL A 257 -1.00 -12.67 17.51
C VAL A 257 0.44 -12.24 17.14
N TRP A 258 1.01 -11.28 17.85
CA TRP A 258 2.40 -10.86 17.62
C TRP A 258 3.47 -11.79 18.20
N PHE A 259 3.05 -12.77 19.01
CA PHE A 259 3.90 -13.89 19.42
C PHE A 259 3.82 -15.04 18.40
N ASP A 260 2.64 -15.39 17.94
CA ASP A 260 2.45 -16.52 17.05
C ASP A 260 2.76 -16.20 15.58
N ALA A 261 2.39 -15.03 15.06
CA ALA A 261 2.53 -14.67 13.66
C ALA A 261 3.96 -14.86 13.10
N PRO A 262 5.04 -14.39 13.75
CA PRO A 262 6.39 -14.59 13.20
C PRO A 262 6.86 -16.06 13.22
N ILE A 263 6.28 -16.90 14.07
CA ILE A 263 6.51 -18.36 14.02
C ILE A 263 5.91 -18.93 12.73
N GLY A 264 4.95 -18.26 12.12
CA GLY A 264 4.36 -18.58 10.83
C GLY A 264 5.38 -18.74 9.70
N TYR A 265 6.45 -17.97 9.70
CA TYR A 265 7.55 -18.15 8.74
C TYR A 265 8.19 -19.53 8.86
N ILE A 266 8.39 -19.99 10.10
CA ILE A 266 9.01 -21.29 10.39
C ILE A 266 8.04 -22.43 10.03
N SER A 267 6.76 -22.32 10.41
CA SER A 267 5.76 -23.35 10.12
C SER A 267 5.50 -23.48 8.63
N ASN A 268 5.44 -22.38 7.88
CA ASN A 268 5.28 -22.41 6.42
C ASN A 268 6.48 -23.07 5.74
N THR A 269 7.70 -22.87 6.27
CA THR A 269 8.90 -23.57 5.79
C THR A 269 8.80 -25.06 6.09
N LYS A 270 8.33 -25.43 7.28
CA LYS A 270 8.16 -26.83 7.68
C LYS A 270 7.09 -27.55 6.85
N GLU A 271 6.01 -26.88 6.48
CA GLU A 271 4.99 -27.43 5.57
C GLU A 271 5.55 -27.68 4.17
N LEU A 272 6.38 -26.77 3.65
CA LEU A 272 7.00 -26.92 2.35
C LEU A 272 8.09 -28.00 2.34
N LEU A 273 8.92 -28.05 3.39
CA LEU A 273 10.12 -28.88 3.48
C LEU A 273 10.16 -29.69 4.79
N PRO A 274 9.24 -30.65 5.00
CA PRO A 274 9.08 -31.34 6.28
C PRO A 274 10.36 -31.95 6.83
N ASP A 275 11.21 -32.51 5.97
CA ASP A 275 12.42 -33.25 6.35
C ASP A 275 13.68 -32.39 6.38
N SER A 276 13.62 -31.12 5.94
CA SER A 276 14.84 -30.29 5.79
C SER A 276 14.66 -28.81 6.16
N TRP A 277 13.53 -28.45 6.76
CA TRP A 277 13.23 -27.04 7.15
C TRP A 277 14.23 -26.47 8.14
N GLU A 278 14.80 -27.34 9.01
CA GLU A 278 15.72 -26.89 10.07
C GLU A 278 16.99 -26.25 9.51
N LYS A 279 17.50 -26.71 8.36
CA LYS A 279 18.68 -26.10 7.73
C LYS A 279 18.44 -24.62 7.36
N TRP A 280 17.20 -24.22 7.12
CA TRP A 280 16.83 -22.86 6.76
C TRP A 280 16.65 -21.93 7.96
N TRP A 281 16.48 -22.50 9.17
CA TRP A 281 16.17 -21.75 10.39
C TRP A 281 17.15 -21.96 11.53
N LYS A 282 17.96 -23.02 11.49
CA LYS A 282 18.86 -23.40 12.59
C LYS A 282 20.32 -23.49 12.19
N ASP A 283 20.64 -23.65 10.91
CA ASP A 283 22.01 -23.73 10.42
C ASP A 283 22.64 -22.33 10.31
N PRO A 284 23.76 -22.05 11.01
CA PRO A 284 24.44 -20.76 10.97
C PRO A 284 25.00 -20.38 9.58
N GLU A 285 25.08 -21.31 8.63
CA GLU A 285 25.44 -21.05 7.23
C GLU A 285 24.25 -20.54 6.40
N THR A 286 23.07 -20.36 7.02
CA THR A 286 21.89 -19.75 6.42
C THR A 286 21.80 -18.27 6.78
N ARG A 287 21.66 -17.42 5.76
CA ARG A 287 21.37 -16.00 5.91
C ARG A 287 19.87 -15.81 6.05
N LEU A 288 19.40 -15.13 7.10
CA LEU A 288 18.00 -14.82 7.32
C LEU A 288 17.73 -13.33 7.07
N ILE A 289 16.79 -13.03 6.18
CA ILE A 289 16.41 -11.65 5.82
C ILE A 289 14.89 -11.49 5.93
N HIS A 290 14.44 -10.46 6.66
CA HIS A 290 13.03 -10.12 6.80
C HIS A 290 12.69 -8.82 6.07
N PHE A 291 11.85 -8.87 5.02
CA PHE A 291 11.28 -7.68 4.40
C PHE A 291 9.99 -7.28 5.09
N ILE A 292 9.93 -6.04 5.59
CA ILE A 292 8.83 -5.56 6.43
C ILE A 292 8.47 -4.10 6.13
N GLY A 293 7.30 -3.65 6.59
CA GLY A 293 6.97 -2.24 6.74
C GLY A 293 7.47 -1.68 8.07
N LYS A 294 7.60 -0.36 8.20
CA LYS A 294 8.13 0.31 9.41
C LYS A 294 7.36 0.01 10.70
N ASP A 295 6.10 -0.30 10.59
CA ASP A 295 5.23 -0.69 11.71
C ASP A 295 5.61 -2.04 12.34
N ASN A 296 6.36 -2.87 11.61
CA ASN A 296 6.80 -4.18 12.05
C ASN A 296 8.26 -4.21 12.58
N ILE A 297 8.98 -3.08 12.60
CA ILE A 297 10.40 -3.04 12.98
C ILE A 297 10.62 -3.60 14.39
N VAL A 298 9.85 -3.15 15.37
CA VAL A 298 10.00 -3.59 16.77
C VAL A 298 9.81 -5.09 16.91
N PHE A 299 8.86 -5.66 16.18
CA PHE A 299 8.58 -7.09 16.25
C PHE A 299 9.68 -7.94 15.62
N HIS A 300 10.21 -7.54 14.47
CA HIS A 300 11.23 -8.31 13.75
C HIS A 300 12.66 -8.03 14.21
N CYS A 301 12.92 -6.90 14.88
CA CYS A 301 14.26 -6.54 15.34
C CYS A 301 14.45 -6.70 16.85
N ILE A 302 13.39 -6.74 17.64
CA ILE A 302 13.48 -6.83 19.12
C ILE A 302 12.72 -8.06 19.63
N VAL A 303 11.40 -8.16 19.38
CA VAL A 303 10.55 -9.19 20.02
C VAL A 303 10.86 -10.57 19.46
N PHE A 304 10.80 -10.76 18.14
CA PHE A 304 11.06 -12.06 17.52
C PHE A 304 12.50 -12.55 17.73
N PRO A 305 13.55 -11.72 17.57
CA PRO A 305 14.91 -12.12 17.95
C PRO A 305 15.04 -12.51 19.42
N ALA A 306 14.35 -11.82 20.34
CA ALA A 306 14.34 -12.22 21.77
C ALA A 306 13.70 -13.59 21.96
N MET A 307 12.60 -13.89 21.26
CA MET A 307 11.95 -15.20 21.26
C MET A 307 12.89 -16.31 20.73
N LEU A 308 13.51 -16.07 19.55
CA LEU A 308 14.44 -17.02 18.92
C LEU A 308 15.66 -17.29 19.81
N LYS A 309 16.20 -16.24 20.45
CA LYS A 309 17.34 -16.34 21.37
C LYS A 309 16.99 -17.10 22.65
N ALA A 310 15.82 -16.85 23.22
CA ALA A 310 15.32 -17.56 24.39
C ALA A 310 15.07 -19.05 24.10
N GLU A 311 14.50 -19.37 22.94
CA GLU A 311 14.32 -20.73 22.46
C GLU A 311 15.69 -21.43 22.28
N GLY A 312 16.68 -20.74 21.70
CA GLY A 312 18.10 -21.09 21.73
C GLY A 312 18.61 -21.94 20.57
N SER A 313 17.77 -22.45 19.67
CA SER A 313 18.20 -23.28 18.53
C SER A 313 18.11 -22.58 17.16
N TYR A 314 17.48 -21.42 17.09
CA TYR A 314 17.27 -20.68 15.85
C TYR A 314 18.35 -19.65 15.57
N ILE A 315 18.58 -19.38 14.27
CA ILE A 315 19.43 -18.26 13.84
C ILE A 315 18.70 -16.92 14.01
N LEU A 316 19.46 -15.84 14.09
CA LEU A 316 18.93 -14.48 14.13
C LEU A 316 18.99 -13.83 12.76
N PRO A 317 18.15 -12.80 12.48
CA PRO A 317 18.19 -12.07 11.22
C PRO A 317 19.56 -11.43 10.95
N ASP A 318 20.07 -11.59 9.73
CA ASP A 318 21.27 -10.89 9.25
C ASP A 318 20.90 -9.46 8.81
N ASN A 319 19.73 -9.27 8.19
CA ASN A 319 19.22 -7.95 7.84
C ASN A 319 17.69 -7.89 7.88
N VAL A 320 17.18 -6.69 8.12
CA VAL A 320 15.73 -6.42 8.17
C VAL A 320 15.43 -5.18 7.31
N PRO A 321 15.42 -5.29 5.98
CA PRO A 321 15.05 -4.17 5.11
C PRO A 321 13.61 -3.73 5.36
N SER A 322 13.43 -2.49 5.83
CA SER A 322 12.13 -1.91 6.11
C SER A 322 11.90 -0.65 5.29
N ASN A 323 10.74 -0.57 4.65
CA ASN A 323 10.30 0.63 3.93
C ASN A 323 9.35 1.47 4.80
N GLU A 324 9.31 2.77 4.49
CA GLU A 324 8.35 3.73 5.00
C GLU A 324 6.98 3.54 4.33
N PHE A 325 6.01 4.45 4.53
CA PHE A 325 4.68 4.33 3.94
C PHE A 325 4.60 4.92 2.52
N LEU A 326 3.79 4.28 1.69
CA LEU A 326 3.34 4.84 0.42
C LEU A 326 1.97 5.49 0.64
N ASN A 327 1.83 6.74 0.24
CA ASN A 327 0.57 7.47 0.18
C ASN A 327 -0.10 7.29 -1.19
N LEU A 328 -1.33 7.75 -1.32
CA LEU A 328 -2.12 7.71 -2.55
C LEU A 328 -2.75 9.07 -2.79
N GLU A 329 -2.39 9.73 -3.90
CA GLU A 329 -2.89 11.07 -4.28
C GLU A 329 -2.74 12.09 -3.13
N GLY A 330 -1.60 12.05 -2.43
CA GLY A 330 -1.27 12.93 -1.32
C GLY A 330 -1.88 12.56 0.03
N ASP A 331 -2.78 11.58 0.08
CA ASP A 331 -3.44 11.13 1.31
C ASP A 331 -2.89 9.76 1.77
N LYS A 332 -2.90 9.51 3.08
CA LYS A 332 -2.52 8.20 3.64
C LYS A 332 -3.50 7.12 3.18
N ILE A 333 -2.98 6.01 2.64
CA ILE A 333 -3.79 4.82 2.31
C ILE A 333 -4.51 4.33 3.57
N SER A 334 -5.78 3.99 3.43
CA SER A 334 -6.63 3.57 4.55
C SER A 334 -7.61 2.47 4.12
N THR A 335 -7.46 1.29 4.70
CA THR A 335 -8.36 0.16 4.47
C THR A 335 -9.76 0.41 5.03
N SER A 336 -9.86 1.02 6.22
CA SER A 336 -11.14 1.30 6.88
C SER A 336 -11.99 2.32 6.11
N ARG A 337 -11.35 3.25 5.40
CA ARG A 337 -12.00 4.25 4.54
C ARG A 337 -12.10 3.83 3.09
N ASN A 338 -11.68 2.63 2.75
CA ASN A 338 -11.57 2.15 1.35
C ASN A 338 -10.79 3.12 0.43
N TRP A 339 -9.81 3.86 0.99
CA TRP A 339 -8.93 4.77 0.26
C TRP A 339 -7.65 4.03 -0.10
N ALA A 340 -7.70 3.25 -1.18
CA ALA A 340 -6.60 2.40 -1.63
C ALA A 340 -6.75 2.03 -3.11
N VAL A 341 -5.64 1.64 -3.73
CA VAL A 341 -5.63 0.87 -4.97
C VAL A 341 -5.40 -0.59 -4.57
N TRP A 342 -6.45 -1.40 -4.72
CA TRP A 342 -6.44 -2.81 -4.36
C TRP A 342 -5.81 -3.66 -5.45
N LEU A 343 -4.94 -4.61 -5.09
CA LEU A 343 -4.22 -5.43 -6.07
C LEU A 343 -5.17 -6.23 -6.97
N HIS A 344 -6.16 -6.92 -6.41
CA HIS A 344 -7.11 -7.72 -7.19
C HIS A 344 -7.95 -6.88 -8.16
N GLU A 345 -8.30 -5.63 -7.79
CA GLU A 345 -8.99 -4.69 -8.68
C GLU A 345 -8.06 -4.18 -9.78
N TYR A 346 -6.82 -3.83 -9.42
CA TYR A 346 -5.81 -3.42 -10.39
C TYR A 346 -5.59 -4.47 -11.48
N LEU A 347 -5.49 -5.75 -11.10
CA LEU A 347 -5.29 -6.85 -12.03
C LEU A 347 -6.47 -6.99 -13.02
N GLN A 348 -7.69 -6.67 -12.58
CA GLN A 348 -8.88 -6.65 -13.43
C GLN A 348 -8.94 -5.40 -14.33
N ASP A 349 -8.62 -4.22 -13.78
CA ASP A 349 -8.69 -2.93 -14.49
C ASP A 349 -7.53 -2.78 -15.51
N PHE A 350 -6.37 -3.42 -15.25
CA PHE A 350 -5.15 -3.33 -16.06
C PHE A 350 -4.58 -4.72 -16.42
N PRO A 351 -5.32 -5.55 -17.18
CA PRO A 351 -4.87 -6.88 -17.54
C PRO A 351 -3.55 -6.81 -18.35
N GLY A 352 -2.59 -7.67 -17.98
CA GLY A 352 -1.27 -7.73 -18.64
C GLY A 352 -0.31 -6.57 -18.31
N LYS A 353 -0.66 -5.68 -17.36
CA LYS A 353 0.17 -4.53 -16.96
C LYS A 353 0.79 -4.69 -15.57
N GLN A 354 1.04 -5.93 -15.14
CA GLN A 354 1.69 -6.21 -13.85
C GLN A 354 3.04 -5.51 -13.73
N ASP A 355 3.87 -5.60 -14.75
CA ASP A 355 5.20 -4.98 -14.77
C ASP A 355 5.16 -3.45 -14.77
N VAL A 356 4.10 -2.84 -15.31
CA VAL A 356 3.91 -1.39 -15.23
C VAL A 356 3.77 -0.97 -13.76
N LEU A 357 2.92 -1.67 -13.01
CA LEU A 357 2.75 -1.36 -11.58
C LEU A 357 4.03 -1.67 -10.80
N ARG A 358 4.70 -2.82 -11.05
CA ARG A 358 5.98 -3.16 -10.43
C ARG A 358 7.02 -2.07 -10.65
N TYR A 359 7.14 -1.56 -11.88
CA TYR A 359 8.05 -0.48 -12.23
C TYR A 359 7.77 0.81 -11.44
N VAL A 360 6.51 1.23 -11.43
CA VAL A 360 6.11 2.48 -10.76
C VAL A 360 6.27 2.38 -9.24
N LEU A 361 5.89 1.24 -8.65
CA LEU A 361 6.05 1.02 -7.21
C LEU A 361 7.53 0.98 -6.80
N THR A 362 8.40 0.41 -7.63
CA THR A 362 9.84 0.39 -7.38
C THR A 362 10.44 1.80 -7.54
N ALA A 363 10.06 2.53 -8.60
CA ALA A 363 10.52 3.92 -8.81
C ALA A 363 10.08 4.87 -7.70
N ASN A 364 8.94 4.60 -7.07
CA ASN A 364 8.38 5.36 -5.95
C ASN A 364 8.55 4.64 -4.60
N ALA A 365 9.44 3.63 -4.53
CA ALA A 365 9.65 2.88 -3.29
C ALA A 365 9.99 3.82 -2.13
N PRO A 366 9.27 3.71 -0.99
CA PRO A 366 9.48 4.57 0.17
C PRO A 366 10.66 4.08 1.03
N GLU A 367 11.87 3.98 0.43
CA GLU A 367 13.03 3.35 1.07
C GLU A 367 13.59 4.14 2.25
N THR A 368 13.50 5.48 2.21
CA THR A 368 14.12 6.37 3.21
C THR A 368 13.14 7.35 3.85
N LYS A 369 12.02 7.60 3.22
CA LYS A 369 10.93 8.47 3.67
C LYS A 369 9.62 8.04 3.02
N ASP A 370 8.49 8.46 3.58
CA ASP A 370 7.19 8.29 2.97
C ASP A 370 7.20 8.86 1.53
N ASN A 371 6.55 8.18 0.62
CA ASN A 371 6.43 8.61 -0.78
C ASN A 371 4.96 8.55 -1.21
N ASP A 372 4.66 9.00 -2.42
CA ASP A 372 3.30 9.09 -2.94
C ASP A 372 3.15 8.33 -4.26
N PHE A 373 2.01 7.70 -4.44
CA PHE A 373 1.57 7.15 -5.72
C PHE A 373 0.48 8.04 -6.27
N THR A 374 0.62 8.47 -7.52
CA THR A 374 -0.45 9.14 -8.25
C THR A 374 -0.70 8.44 -9.58
N TRP A 375 -1.96 8.40 -10.02
CA TRP A 375 -2.31 7.84 -11.33
C TRP A 375 -1.66 8.60 -12.48
N LYS A 376 -1.43 9.90 -12.29
CA LYS A 376 -0.71 10.73 -13.27
C LYS A 376 0.76 10.33 -13.39
N ASP A 377 1.46 10.06 -12.27
CA ASP A 377 2.85 9.56 -12.30
C ASP A 377 2.91 8.14 -12.88
N PHE A 378 1.94 7.29 -12.55
CA PHE A 378 1.80 5.95 -13.13
C PHE A 378 1.76 5.99 -14.67
N GLN A 379 0.89 6.82 -15.24
CA GLN A 379 0.80 7.02 -16.68
C GLN A 379 2.09 7.60 -17.26
N ALA A 380 2.64 8.63 -16.62
CA ALA A 380 3.86 9.30 -17.10
C ALA A 380 5.05 8.36 -17.15
N ARG A 381 5.25 7.53 -16.13
CA ARG A 381 6.34 6.52 -16.11
C ARG A 381 6.13 5.44 -17.14
N ASN A 382 4.90 4.93 -17.30
CA ASN A 382 4.63 3.99 -18.38
C ASN A 382 4.94 4.59 -19.75
N ASN A 383 4.35 5.75 -20.06
CA ASN A 383 4.41 6.32 -21.39
C ASN A 383 5.80 6.88 -21.74
N ASN A 384 6.50 7.52 -20.79
CA ASN A 384 7.75 8.23 -21.05
C ASN A 384 9.00 7.37 -20.76
N GLU A 385 8.91 6.34 -19.91
CA GLU A 385 10.05 5.50 -19.56
C GLU A 385 9.91 4.09 -20.15
N LEU A 386 8.84 3.35 -19.83
CA LEU A 386 8.67 1.98 -20.34
C LEU A 386 8.39 1.94 -21.84
N VAL A 387 7.47 2.77 -22.35
CA VAL A 387 7.14 2.80 -23.79
C VAL A 387 8.20 3.56 -24.57
N ALA A 388 8.47 4.83 -24.21
CA ALA A 388 9.29 5.71 -25.03
C ALA A 388 10.81 5.44 -24.94
N VAL A 389 11.28 4.81 -23.85
CA VAL A 389 12.70 4.47 -23.68
C VAL A 389 12.92 2.98 -23.87
N TYR A 390 12.45 2.14 -22.97
CA TYR A 390 12.72 0.70 -22.98
C TYR A 390 12.09 0.01 -24.20
N GLY A 391 10.78 0.10 -24.32
CA GLY A 391 10.04 -0.54 -25.42
C GLY A 391 10.44 -0.02 -26.80
N ASN A 392 10.68 1.29 -26.92
CA ASN A 392 11.13 1.89 -28.18
C ASN A 392 12.49 1.36 -28.63
N PHE A 393 13.49 1.30 -27.73
CA PHE A 393 14.80 0.75 -28.06
C PHE A 393 14.71 -0.70 -28.53
N VAL A 394 14.05 -1.56 -27.74
CA VAL A 394 13.88 -2.98 -28.05
C VAL A 394 13.18 -3.16 -29.40
N ASN A 395 12.06 -2.48 -29.60
CA ASN A 395 11.28 -2.58 -30.84
C ASN A 395 12.11 -2.16 -32.06
N ARG A 396 12.84 -1.06 -31.96
CA ARG A 396 13.69 -0.57 -33.08
C ARG A 396 14.83 -1.55 -33.41
N ALA A 397 15.53 -2.08 -32.40
CA ALA A 397 16.59 -3.04 -32.62
C ALA A 397 16.09 -4.31 -33.32
N LEU A 398 14.99 -4.90 -32.81
CA LEU A 398 14.41 -6.12 -33.35
C LEU A 398 13.80 -5.92 -34.75
N VAL A 399 13.02 -4.86 -34.96
CA VAL A 399 12.36 -4.56 -36.23
C VAL A 399 13.38 -4.27 -37.32
N LEU A 400 14.46 -3.51 -37.05
CA LEU A 400 15.51 -3.24 -38.03
C LEU A 400 16.28 -4.52 -38.34
N THR A 401 16.55 -5.40 -37.40
CA THR A 401 17.19 -6.69 -37.63
C THR A 401 16.32 -7.60 -38.53
N HIS A 402 15.01 -7.66 -38.26
CA HIS A 402 14.08 -8.40 -39.13
C HIS A 402 14.06 -7.81 -40.56
N LYS A 403 14.05 -6.49 -40.67
CA LYS A 403 13.98 -5.79 -41.95
C LYS A 403 15.22 -5.97 -42.82
N TYR A 404 16.41 -5.93 -42.22
CA TYR A 404 17.67 -5.90 -42.99
C TYR A 404 18.41 -7.23 -43.00
N PHE A 405 18.14 -8.14 -42.05
CA PHE A 405 18.84 -9.42 -41.87
C PHE A 405 17.89 -10.60 -41.66
N ASP A 406 16.61 -10.49 -42.07
CA ASP A 406 15.61 -11.56 -41.99
C ASP A 406 15.46 -12.14 -40.59
N GLY A 407 15.64 -11.30 -39.55
CA GLY A 407 15.58 -11.71 -38.14
C GLY A 407 16.76 -12.53 -37.65
N LYS A 408 17.86 -12.61 -38.44
CA LYS A 408 19.12 -13.24 -37.99
C LYS A 408 20.04 -12.20 -37.38
N VAL A 409 20.71 -12.57 -36.31
CA VAL A 409 21.73 -11.74 -35.69
C VAL A 409 22.85 -11.52 -36.70
N PRO A 410 23.14 -10.26 -37.09
CA PRO A 410 24.19 -10.00 -38.09
C PRO A 410 25.58 -10.14 -37.49
N ALA A 411 26.58 -10.32 -38.36
CA ALA A 411 28.00 -10.33 -37.99
C ALA A 411 28.41 -9.00 -37.33
N CYS A 412 29.24 -9.06 -36.31
CA CYS A 412 29.90 -7.92 -35.74
C CYS A 412 31.21 -7.67 -36.52
N GLY A 413 31.25 -6.57 -37.25
CA GLY A 413 32.46 -6.17 -37.98
C GLY A 413 33.46 -5.39 -37.12
N GLU A 414 34.31 -4.60 -37.75
CA GLU A 414 35.28 -3.78 -37.04
C GLU A 414 34.58 -2.70 -36.16
N LEU A 415 34.97 -2.62 -34.87
CA LEU A 415 34.45 -1.66 -33.94
C LEU A 415 35.20 -0.33 -34.05
N ASN A 416 34.47 0.78 -34.11
CA ASN A 416 35.04 2.11 -33.97
C ASN A 416 35.11 2.51 -32.47
N ASP A 417 35.64 3.69 -32.17
CA ASP A 417 35.81 4.17 -30.79
C ASP A 417 34.46 4.37 -30.06
N TYR A 418 33.43 4.83 -30.76
CA TYR A 418 32.10 5.02 -30.21
C TYR A 418 31.42 3.67 -29.85
N ASP A 419 31.65 2.63 -30.66
CA ASP A 419 31.17 1.28 -30.35
C ASP A 419 31.83 0.75 -29.09
N ARG A 420 33.16 0.91 -28.98
CA ARG A 420 33.91 0.46 -27.77
C ARG A 420 33.50 1.19 -26.53
N GLU A 421 33.26 2.51 -26.62
CA GLU A 421 32.75 3.32 -25.50
C GLU A 421 31.36 2.84 -25.07
N THR A 422 30.44 2.65 -26.03
CA THR A 422 29.09 2.13 -25.77
C THR A 422 29.12 0.76 -25.09
N LEU A 423 29.96 -0.18 -25.61
CA LEU A 423 30.10 -1.52 -25.03
C LEU A 423 30.67 -1.46 -23.61
N LYS A 424 31.56 -0.52 -23.31
CA LYS A 424 32.09 -0.31 -21.96
C LYS A 424 31.02 0.25 -21.01
N GLU A 425 30.29 1.28 -21.45
CA GLU A 425 29.26 1.89 -20.62
C GLU A 425 28.22 0.85 -20.11
N PHE A 426 27.78 -0.10 -20.93
CA PHE A 426 26.81 -1.07 -20.46
C PHE A 426 27.44 -2.23 -19.64
N ALA A 427 28.72 -2.53 -19.84
CA ALA A 427 29.42 -3.48 -18.96
C ALA A 427 29.53 -2.94 -17.52
N ASP A 428 29.78 -1.65 -17.37
CA ASP A 428 29.89 -0.98 -16.06
C ASP A 428 28.54 -0.97 -15.28
N VAL A 429 27.39 -1.04 -15.95
CA VAL A 429 26.06 -1.08 -15.31
C VAL A 429 25.88 -2.30 -14.40
N LYS A 430 26.47 -3.46 -14.73
CA LYS A 430 26.38 -4.67 -13.92
C LYS A 430 26.85 -4.43 -12.48
N GLU A 431 28.06 -3.87 -12.32
CA GLU A 431 28.64 -3.67 -11.00
C GLU A 431 27.81 -2.70 -10.15
N GLU A 432 27.31 -1.63 -10.76
CA GLU A 432 26.51 -0.64 -10.02
C GLU A 432 25.13 -1.20 -9.63
N VAL A 433 24.44 -1.90 -10.52
CA VAL A 433 23.15 -2.54 -10.20
C VAL A 433 23.33 -3.60 -9.10
N GLU A 434 24.35 -4.44 -9.19
CA GLU A 434 24.62 -5.47 -8.20
C GLU A 434 24.93 -4.88 -6.82
N LYS A 435 25.78 -3.86 -6.77
CA LYS A 435 26.10 -3.13 -5.54
C LYS A 435 24.84 -2.55 -4.88
N LEU A 436 23.95 -1.95 -5.67
CA LEU A 436 22.70 -1.35 -5.18
C LEU A 436 21.71 -2.42 -4.67
N LEU A 437 21.58 -3.54 -5.40
CA LEU A 437 20.72 -4.67 -4.96
C LEU A 437 21.23 -5.29 -3.65
N ASN A 438 22.54 -5.46 -3.48
CA ASN A 438 23.15 -6.03 -2.28
C ASN A 438 22.92 -5.18 -1.02
N VAL A 439 22.69 -3.88 -1.18
CA VAL A 439 22.36 -2.95 -0.07
C VAL A 439 20.89 -2.53 -0.06
N PHE A 440 20.01 -3.28 -0.76
CA PHE A 440 18.57 -3.10 -0.79
C PHE A 440 18.09 -1.72 -1.30
N LYS A 441 18.84 -1.09 -2.21
CA LYS A 441 18.50 0.16 -2.90
C LYS A 441 17.83 -0.11 -4.25
N PHE A 442 16.64 -0.66 -4.22
CA PHE A 442 15.94 -1.15 -5.42
C PHE A 442 15.54 -0.04 -6.39
N ARG A 443 15.16 1.12 -5.86
CA ARG A 443 14.83 2.30 -6.65
C ARG A 443 16.02 2.76 -7.51
N ASP A 444 17.18 2.87 -6.89
CA ASP A 444 18.39 3.29 -7.60
C ASP A 444 18.87 2.19 -8.56
N ALA A 445 18.79 0.91 -8.16
CA ALA A 445 19.13 -0.24 -9.00
C ALA A 445 18.27 -0.30 -10.28
N GLN A 446 16.95 -0.10 -10.17
CA GLN A 446 16.06 -0.02 -11.33
C GLN A 446 16.40 1.15 -12.25
N LYS A 447 16.74 2.30 -11.69
CA LYS A 447 17.16 3.47 -12.45
C LYS A 447 18.44 3.19 -13.25
N GLU A 448 19.42 2.50 -12.66
CA GLU A 448 20.66 2.10 -13.37
C GLU A 448 20.37 1.03 -14.43
N ALA A 449 19.51 0.05 -14.17
CA ALA A 449 19.09 -0.90 -15.21
C ALA A 449 18.44 -0.18 -16.41
N MET A 450 17.65 0.89 -16.19
CA MET A 450 17.05 1.68 -17.25
C MET A 450 18.10 2.47 -18.09
N ASN A 451 19.29 2.71 -17.56
CA ASN A 451 20.35 3.36 -18.30
C ASN A 451 20.80 2.51 -19.50
N LEU A 452 20.75 1.18 -19.42
CA LEU A 452 21.01 0.31 -20.59
C LEU A 452 20.09 0.66 -21.77
N ALA A 453 18.79 0.88 -21.50
CA ALA A 453 17.86 1.27 -22.56
C ALA A 453 18.14 2.69 -23.10
N ARG A 454 18.59 3.61 -22.25
CA ARG A 454 18.98 4.97 -22.66
C ARG A 454 20.23 4.96 -23.52
N ILE A 455 21.24 4.18 -23.12
CA ILE A 455 22.48 3.96 -23.92
C ILE A 455 22.09 3.41 -25.30
N GLY A 456 21.25 2.37 -25.37
CA GLY A 456 20.79 1.78 -26.61
C GLY A 456 20.02 2.74 -27.51
N ASN A 457 19.09 3.54 -26.95
CA ASN A 457 18.38 4.55 -27.73
C ASN A 457 19.33 5.63 -28.30
N LYS A 458 20.27 6.11 -27.48
CA LYS A 458 21.27 7.08 -27.90
C LYS A 458 22.14 6.50 -29.00
N TYR A 459 22.67 5.29 -28.83
CA TYR A 459 23.50 4.62 -29.82
C TYR A 459 22.81 4.47 -31.18
N LEU A 460 21.54 3.99 -31.19
CA LEU A 460 20.77 3.93 -32.44
C LEU A 460 20.47 5.30 -33.06
N ALA A 461 20.23 6.32 -32.21
CA ALA A 461 19.96 7.67 -32.70
C ALA A 461 21.19 8.31 -33.32
N ASP A 462 22.37 8.14 -32.71
CA ASP A 462 23.64 8.74 -33.17
C ASP A 462 24.22 8.01 -34.41
N THR A 463 24.02 6.70 -34.49
CA THR A 463 24.53 5.87 -35.59
C THR A 463 23.61 5.78 -36.80
N GLU A 464 22.32 6.11 -36.65
CA GLU A 464 21.29 6.16 -37.71
C GLU A 464 21.33 4.98 -38.72
N PRO A 465 21.27 3.70 -38.30
CA PRO A 465 21.45 2.55 -39.20
C PRO A 465 20.46 2.52 -40.36
N TRP A 466 19.26 3.12 -40.22
CA TRP A 466 18.28 3.25 -41.32
C TRP A 466 18.73 4.16 -42.46
N LYS A 467 19.63 5.12 -42.19
CA LYS A 467 20.25 5.94 -43.24
C LYS A 467 21.41 5.18 -43.89
N LEU A 468 22.25 4.54 -43.07
CA LEU A 468 23.41 3.77 -43.55
C LEU A 468 23.02 2.53 -44.35
N ALA A 469 21.83 1.98 -44.19
CA ALA A 469 21.36 0.80 -44.93
C ALA A 469 21.36 0.96 -46.46
N LYS A 470 21.47 2.19 -46.98
CA LYS A 470 21.55 2.47 -48.41
C LYS A 470 22.98 2.48 -48.96
N THR A 471 23.99 2.61 -48.09
CA THR A 471 25.37 2.87 -48.46
C THR A 471 26.40 1.93 -47.83
N ASP A 472 26.13 1.44 -46.60
CA ASP A 472 27.07 0.64 -45.83
C ASP A 472 26.34 -0.40 -44.96
N MET A 473 25.96 -1.52 -45.54
CA MET A 473 25.29 -2.62 -44.83
C MET A 473 26.20 -3.35 -43.84
N ALA A 474 27.52 -3.32 -44.03
CA ALA A 474 28.46 -3.92 -43.08
C ALA A 474 28.48 -3.13 -41.78
N ARG A 475 28.45 -1.80 -41.86
CA ARG A 475 28.30 -0.95 -40.67
C ARG A 475 26.97 -1.13 -39.99
N VAL A 476 25.87 -1.25 -40.75
CA VAL A 476 24.52 -1.55 -40.17
C VAL A 476 24.52 -2.89 -39.43
N ALA A 477 25.21 -3.90 -39.96
CA ALA A 477 25.35 -5.19 -39.29
C ALA A 477 26.02 -5.05 -37.91
N THR A 478 27.13 -4.33 -37.82
CA THR A 478 27.83 -4.07 -36.55
C THR A 478 26.92 -3.31 -35.54
N ILE A 479 26.26 -2.25 -35.99
CA ILE A 479 25.38 -1.44 -35.16
C ILE A 479 24.22 -2.30 -34.58
N LEU A 480 23.59 -3.12 -35.43
CA LEU A 480 22.47 -3.96 -34.97
C LEU A 480 22.94 -5.14 -34.12
N ASN A 481 24.13 -5.71 -34.38
CA ASN A 481 24.71 -6.71 -33.46
C ASN A 481 24.90 -6.13 -32.08
N ILE A 482 25.54 -4.98 -31.92
CA ILE A 482 25.74 -4.29 -30.64
C ILE A 482 24.38 -4.00 -29.96
N SER A 483 23.41 -3.50 -30.75
CA SER A 483 22.06 -3.22 -30.20
C SER A 483 21.37 -4.46 -29.69
N LEU A 484 21.53 -5.63 -30.36
CA LEU A 484 20.97 -6.90 -29.90
C LEU A 484 21.66 -7.43 -28.63
N GLN A 485 22.98 -7.21 -28.47
CA GLN A 485 23.68 -7.51 -27.22
C GLN A 485 23.11 -6.68 -26.05
N LEU A 486 22.86 -5.37 -26.28
CA LEU A 486 22.19 -4.49 -25.30
C LEU A 486 20.77 -4.94 -24.95
N VAL A 487 19.99 -5.36 -25.97
CA VAL A 487 18.63 -5.90 -25.75
C VAL A 487 18.67 -7.17 -24.91
N ALA A 488 19.62 -8.07 -25.14
CA ALA A 488 19.80 -9.27 -24.34
C ALA A 488 20.19 -8.93 -22.88
N ASN A 489 21.08 -7.96 -22.69
CA ASN A 489 21.43 -7.46 -21.36
C ASN A 489 20.24 -6.82 -20.62
N LEU A 490 19.35 -6.10 -21.32
CA LEU A 490 18.11 -5.56 -20.74
C LEU A 490 17.20 -6.67 -20.22
N ALA A 491 17.07 -7.79 -20.94
CA ALA A 491 16.28 -8.94 -20.49
C ALA A 491 16.79 -9.49 -19.15
N ILE A 492 18.11 -9.54 -18.95
CA ILE A 492 18.74 -10.00 -17.71
C ILE A 492 18.59 -8.97 -16.60
N ALA A 493 18.94 -7.71 -16.87
CA ALA A 493 18.95 -6.64 -15.87
C ALA A 493 17.55 -6.37 -15.29
N PHE A 494 16.50 -6.50 -16.11
CA PHE A 494 15.13 -6.24 -15.72
C PHE A 494 14.36 -7.47 -15.20
N GLU A 495 14.89 -8.68 -15.30
CA GLU A 495 14.21 -9.88 -14.76
C GLU A 495 13.81 -9.73 -13.29
N PRO A 496 14.62 -9.20 -12.37
CA PRO A 496 14.20 -9.01 -11.00
C PRO A 496 13.03 -8.03 -10.84
N PHE A 497 12.99 -6.99 -11.67
CA PHE A 497 12.03 -5.89 -11.59
C PHE A 497 10.76 -6.15 -12.39
N LEU A 498 10.90 -6.63 -13.63
CA LEU A 498 9.87 -6.74 -14.66
C LEU A 498 9.87 -8.16 -15.28
N PRO A 499 9.50 -9.19 -14.49
CA PRO A 499 9.67 -10.59 -14.91
C PRO A 499 8.84 -10.96 -16.14
N PHE A 500 7.64 -10.41 -16.32
CA PHE A 500 6.80 -10.73 -17.49
C PHE A 500 7.37 -10.13 -18.77
N SER A 501 7.85 -8.90 -18.70
CA SER A 501 8.50 -8.23 -19.84
C SER A 501 9.83 -8.88 -20.21
N SER A 502 10.63 -9.28 -19.20
CA SER A 502 11.88 -10.01 -19.41
C SER A 502 11.64 -11.38 -20.02
N GLU A 503 10.64 -12.13 -19.58
CA GLU A 503 10.25 -13.40 -20.20
C GLU A 503 9.80 -13.19 -21.66
N LYS A 504 8.98 -12.17 -21.93
CA LYS A 504 8.53 -11.83 -23.28
C LYS A 504 9.71 -11.47 -24.18
N LEU A 505 10.64 -10.66 -23.65
CA LEU A 505 11.85 -10.26 -24.38
C LEU A 505 12.78 -11.46 -24.65
N ARG A 506 12.96 -12.34 -23.66
CA ARG A 506 13.72 -13.60 -23.82
C ARG A 506 13.14 -14.47 -24.94
N LYS A 507 11.81 -14.58 -25.01
CA LYS A 507 11.13 -15.29 -26.10
C LYS A 507 11.38 -14.65 -27.46
N MET A 508 11.31 -13.31 -27.57
CA MET A 508 11.62 -12.60 -28.83
C MET A 508 13.08 -12.80 -29.27
N LEU A 509 14.01 -12.84 -28.31
CA LEU A 509 15.42 -13.11 -28.57
C LEU A 509 15.71 -14.59 -28.86
N ASN A 510 14.71 -15.47 -28.70
CA ASN A 510 14.83 -16.93 -28.83
C ASN A 510 15.94 -17.50 -27.92
N MET A 511 16.03 -16.98 -26.69
CA MET A 511 16.97 -17.44 -25.66
C MET A 511 16.28 -18.46 -24.74
N GLU A 512 16.94 -19.59 -24.48
CA GLU A 512 16.39 -20.62 -23.57
C GLU A 512 16.43 -20.17 -22.10
N SER A 513 17.56 -19.65 -21.66
CA SER A 513 17.78 -19.18 -20.30
C SER A 513 18.88 -18.10 -20.26
N PHE A 514 18.95 -17.41 -19.16
CA PHE A 514 20.06 -16.51 -18.80
C PHE A 514 20.28 -16.53 -17.29
N ASP A 515 21.46 -16.08 -16.87
CA ASP A 515 21.82 -15.88 -15.48
C ASP A 515 22.49 -14.52 -15.26
N TRP A 516 22.64 -14.12 -14.00
CA TRP A 516 23.17 -12.81 -13.63
C TRP A 516 24.61 -12.60 -14.11
N GLU A 517 25.41 -13.67 -14.15
CA GLU A 517 26.83 -13.58 -14.56
C GLU A 517 26.99 -13.25 -16.07
N GLN A 518 25.94 -13.44 -16.84
CA GLN A 518 25.92 -13.05 -18.25
C GLN A 518 25.69 -11.55 -18.46
N LEU A 519 25.18 -10.83 -17.46
CA LEU A 519 24.97 -9.37 -17.56
C LEU A 519 26.30 -8.67 -17.79
N GLY A 520 26.33 -7.73 -18.74
CA GLY A 520 27.53 -7.01 -19.17
C GLY A 520 28.33 -7.71 -20.32
N ARG A 521 27.95 -8.92 -20.72
CA ARG A 521 28.58 -9.61 -21.86
C ARG A 521 28.12 -9.04 -23.19
N THR A 522 29.02 -9.11 -24.16
CA THR A 522 28.85 -8.57 -25.54
C THR A 522 28.67 -9.65 -26.59
N ASP A 523 28.51 -10.91 -26.17
CA ASP A 523 28.42 -12.10 -27.01
C ASP A 523 27.23 -13.00 -26.67
N LEU A 524 26.17 -12.41 -26.11
CA LEU A 524 24.94 -13.14 -25.69
C LEU A 524 24.14 -13.64 -26.90
N GLN A 525 24.19 -12.90 -28.00
CA GLN A 525 23.52 -13.24 -29.25
C GLN A 525 24.55 -13.60 -30.29
N ALA A 526 24.64 -14.89 -30.63
CA ALA A 526 25.63 -15.37 -31.64
C ALA A 526 25.24 -14.95 -33.05
N GLU A 527 26.21 -14.70 -33.89
CA GLU A 527 26.02 -14.46 -35.34
C GLU A 527 25.19 -15.60 -35.98
N GLY A 528 24.24 -15.22 -36.82
CA GLY A 528 23.33 -16.15 -37.49
C GLY A 528 22.18 -16.72 -36.61
N HIS A 529 22.16 -16.42 -35.32
CA HIS A 529 21.06 -16.82 -34.42
C HIS A 529 19.73 -16.22 -34.88
N GLN A 530 18.68 -17.06 -34.98
CA GLN A 530 17.37 -16.65 -35.47
C GLN A 530 16.53 -16.08 -34.34
N LEU A 531 16.12 -14.82 -34.45
CA LEU A 531 15.19 -14.15 -33.54
C LEU A 531 13.74 -14.50 -33.89
N ASN A 532 12.89 -14.55 -32.89
CA ASN A 532 11.45 -14.66 -33.08
C ASN A 532 10.84 -13.30 -33.47
N LYS A 533 9.59 -13.33 -33.95
CA LYS A 533 8.86 -12.13 -34.37
C LYS A 533 8.80 -11.09 -33.24
N PRO A 534 9.11 -9.81 -33.51
CA PRO A 534 9.02 -8.77 -32.51
C PRO A 534 7.58 -8.45 -32.14
N GLU A 535 7.35 -8.19 -30.85
CA GLU A 535 6.10 -7.73 -30.28
C GLU A 535 6.35 -6.50 -29.40
N LEU A 536 5.36 -5.65 -29.23
CA LEU A 536 5.46 -4.53 -28.30
C LEU A 536 5.56 -5.03 -26.86
N LEU A 537 6.56 -4.59 -26.11
CA LEU A 537 6.70 -4.90 -24.68
C LEU A 537 5.67 -4.13 -23.85
N PHE A 538 5.47 -2.87 -24.18
CA PHE A 538 4.60 -1.95 -23.45
C PHE A 538 3.73 -1.15 -24.41
N GLU A 539 2.54 -0.82 -23.96
CA GLU A 539 1.57 0.01 -24.66
C GLU A 539 1.29 1.29 -23.88
N LYS A 540 0.99 2.38 -24.60
CA LYS A 540 0.60 3.61 -23.95
C LYS A 540 -0.70 3.41 -23.15
N ILE A 541 -0.80 4.15 -22.08
CA ILE A 541 -2.02 4.27 -21.28
C ILE A 541 -2.59 5.65 -21.59
N GLU A 542 -3.84 5.68 -22.07
CA GLU A 542 -4.53 6.89 -22.49
C GLU A 542 -5.13 7.63 -21.28
N ASP A 543 -5.46 8.92 -21.48
CA ASP A 543 -5.92 9.81 -20.41
C ASP A 543 -7.27 9.37 -19.82
N ASP A 544 -8.16 8.83 -20.62
CA ASP A 544 -9.50 8.37 -20.19
C ASP A 544 -9.41 7.18 -19.22
N VAL A 545 -8.45 6.26 -19.45
CA VAL A 545 -8.21 5.12 -18.56
C VAL A 545 -7.77 5.62 -17.17
N ILE A 546 -6.91 6.61 -17.14
CA ILE A 546 -6.43 7.21 -15.89
C ILE A 546 -7.52 8.03 -15.21
N GLN A 547 -8.31 8.79 -16.00
CA GLN A 547 -9.41 9.57 -15.45
C GLN A 547 -10.44 8.67 -14.76
N ALA A 548 -10.75 7.50 -15.34
CA ALA A 548 -11.65 6.52 -14.73
C ALA A 548 -11.17 6.06 -13.34
N GLN A 549 -9.85 5.87 -13.13
CA GLN A 549 -9.28 5.50 -11.84
C GLN A 549 -9.32 6.66 -10.83
N VAL A 550 -9.06 7.88 -11.29
CA VAL A 550 -9.18 9.09 -10.45
C VAL A 550 -10.65 9.29 -10.03
N ASP A 551 -11.60 9.12 -10.94
CA ASP A 551 -13.03 9.26 -10.64
C ASP A 551 -13.51 8.20 -9.63
N LYS A 552 -13.00 6.96 -9.74
CA LYS A 552 -13.25 5.87 -8.78
C LYS A 552 -12.78 6.25 -7.37
N LEU A 553 -11.59 6.82 -7.23
CA LEU A 553 -11.06 7.32 -5.95
C LEU A 553 -11.88 8.49 -5.40
N LEU A 554 -12.23 9.47 -6.24
CA LEU A 554 -13.03 10.63 -5.84
C LEU A 554 -14.44 10.22 -5.38
N ALA A 555 -15.06 9.25 -6.05
CA ALA A 555 -16.34 8.69 -5.63
C ALA A 555 -16.22 8.04 -4.24
N THR A 556 -15.16 7.29 -3.98
CA THR A 556 -14.87 6.70 -2.67
C THR A 556 -14.68 7.77 -1.59
N LYS A 557 -13.93 8.83 -1.89
CA LYS A 557 -13.72 9.96 -0.97
C LYS A 557 -15.04 10.64 -0.60
N LYS A 558 -15.87 10.93 -1.60
CA LYS A 558 -17.20 11.52 -1.41
C LYS A 558 -18.12 10.62 -0.58
N ALA A 559 -18.11 9.32 -0.81
CA ALA A 559 -18.88 8.36 -0.02
C ALA A 559 -18.43 8.34 1.45
N ASN A 560 -17.12 8.40 1.71
CA ASN A 560 -16.56 8.47 3.07
C ASN A 560 -16.93 9.78 3.79
N GLU A 561 -16.88 10.90 3.09
CA GLU A 561 -17.29 12.20 3.63
C GLU A 561 -18.77 12.19 4.01
N ALA A 562 -19.62 11.62 3.15
CA ALA A 562 -21.05 11.46 3.40
C ALA A 562 -21.32 10.57 4.64
N ALA A 563 -20.62 9.43 4.73
CA ALA A 563 -20.78 8.48 5.84
C ALA A 563 -20.33 9.06 7.20
N ASN A 564 -19.37 9.97 7.19
CA ASN A 564 -18.83 10.61 8.40
C ASN A 564 -19.50 11.96 8.73
N TYR A 565 -20.44 12.39 7.90
CA TYR A 565 -21.17 13.65 8.14
C TYR A 565 -21.98 13.58 9.43
N LYS A 566 -21.72 14.49 10.34
CA LYS A 566 -22.51 14.70 11.55
C LYS A 566 -23.30 15.99 11.39
N ALA A 567 -24.60 15.92 11.53
CA ALA A 567 -25.43 17.13 11.55
C ALA A 567 -25.00 18.08 12.68
N ASN A 568 -25.06 19.37 12.43
CA ASN A 568 -24.81 20.36 13.46
C ASN A 568 -25.75 20.16 14.66
N PRO A 569 -25.33 20.42 15.89
CA PRO A 569 -26.20 20.36 17.04
C PRO A 569 -27.44 21.25 16.84
N ILE A 570 -28.57 20.76 17.35
CA ILE A 570 -29.81 21.56 17.35
C ILE A 570 -29.55 22.84 18.14
N LYS A 571 -29.91 24.00 17.55
CA LYS A 571 -29.81 25.31 18.19
C LYS A 571 -30.70 25.34 19.46
N PRO A 572 -30.48 26.29 20.38
CA PRO A 572 -31.33 26.45 21.55
C PRO A 572 -32.81 26.54 21.18
N THR A 573 -33.65 25.95 21.99
CA THR A 573 -35.10 26.01 21.80
C THR A 573 -35.58 27.43 21.80
N ILE A 574 -36.45 27.78 20.86
CA ILE A 574 -37.15 29.08 20.79
C ILE A 574 -38.63 28.87 21.03
N ALA A 575 -39.31 29.89 21.52
CA ALA A 575 -40.77 29.88 21.67
C ALA A 575 -41.45 29.96 20.30
N PHE A 576 -42.69 29.47 20.21
CA PHE A 576 -43.46 29.49 18.96
C PHE A 576 -43.66 30.92 18.44
N GLU A 577 -43.89 31.87 19.38
CA GLU A 577 -44.06 33.30 19.11
C GLU A 577 -42.81 33.97 18.51
N GLU A 578 -41.63 33.33 18.68
CA GLU A 578 -40.40 33.78 18.01
C GLU A 578 -40.36 33.29 16.57
N PHE A 579 -40.82 32.08 16.31
CA PHE A 579 -40.96 31.55 14.93
C PHE A 579 -42.02 32.32 14.18
N GLU A 580 -43.16 32.65 14.73
CA GLU A 580 -44.23 33.44 14.10
C GLU A 580 -43.82 34.82 13.65
N LYS A 581 -42.69 35.37 14.14
CA LYS A 581 -42.14 36.63 13.66
C LYS A 581 -41.49 36.50 12.30
N LEU A 582 -41.21 35.29 11.84
CA LEU A 582 -40.64 35.06 10.49
C LEU A 582 -41.78 34.91 9.48
N ASP A 583 -41.78 35.75 8.45
CA ASP A 583 -42.69 35.62 7.31
C ASP A 583 -41.99 34.81 6.20
N ILE A 584 -42.18 33.47 6.24
CA ILE A 584 -41.61 32.57 5.25
C ILE A 584 -42.68 32.34 4.16
N ARG A 585 -42.32 32.59 2.91
CA ARG A 585 -43.25 32.47 1.76
C ARG A 585 -42.68 31.62 0.63
N VAL A 586 -43.57 31.13 -0.20
CA VAL A 586 -43.25 30.51 -1.48
C VAL A 586 -43.33 31.58 -2.57
N GLY A 587 -42.28 31.69 -3.37
CA GLY A 587 -42.26 32.59 -4.52
C GLY A 587 -41.81 31.87 -5.78
N THR A 588 -42.31 32.32 -6.96
CA THR A 588 -41.87 31.81 -8.25
C THR A 588 -40.79 32.70 -8.83
N VAL A 589 -39.68 32.11 -9.22
CA VAL A 589 -38.56 32.84 -9.86
C VAL A 589 -38.97 33.27 -11.26
N LEU A 590 -39.15 34.56 -11.47
CA LEU A 590 -39.49 35.15 -12.79
C LEU A 590 -38.24 35.35 -13.65
N GLU A 591 -37.19 35.90 -13.00
CA GLU A 591 -35.93 36.20 -13.67
C GLU A 591 -34.79 35.84 -12.71
N CYS A 592 -33.67 35.30 -13.26
CA CYS A 592 -32.44 35.05 -12.53
C CYS A 592 -31.27 35.47 -13.41
N GLU A 593 -30.31 36.22 -12.83
CA GLU A 593 -29.11 36.68 -13.55
C GLU A 593 -27.88 36.72 -12.68
N ASN A 594 -26.70 36.57 -13.29
CA ASN A 594 -25.43 36.74 -12.62
C ASN A 594 -25.22 38.20 -12.26
N VAL A 595 -24.70 38.47 -11.05
CA VAL A 595 -24.37 39.82 -10.63
C VAL A 595 -22.99 40.23 -11.19
N PRO A 596 -22.88 41.27 -12.02
CA PRO A 596 -21.61 41.70 -12.60
C PRO A 596 -20.53 41.97 -11.52
N LYS A 597 -19.34 41.45 -11.76
CA LYS A 597 -18.16 41.54 -10.84
C LYS A 597 -18.33 40.81 -9.48
N MET A 598 -19.42 40.07 -9.26
CA MET A 598 -19.65 39.32 -8.01
C MET A 598 -19.93 37.85 -8.32
N LYS A 599 -18.88 37.06 -8.62
CA LYS A 599 -18.93 35.67 -9.10
C LYS A 599 -19.73 34.70 -8.22
N LYS A 600 -20.05 35.06 -6.97
CA LYS A 600 -20.78 34.19 -6.04
C LYS A 600 -22.26 34.50 -5.93
N LEU A 601 -22.74 35.59 -6.57
CA LEU A 601 -24.09 36.09 -6.36
C LEU A 601 -24.96 35.91 -7.62
N LEU A 602 -26.21 35.44 -7.41
CA LEU A 602 -27.32 35.53 -8.36
C LEU A 602 -28.29 36.56 -7.85
N LYS A 603 -28.85 37.35 -8.81
CA LYS A 603 -29.96 38.28 -8.58
C LYS A 603 -31.22 37.63 -9.10
N PHE A 604 -32.24 37.61 -8.27
CA PHE A 604 -33.54 37.04 -8.54
C PHE A 604 -34.61 38.11 -8.58
N LYS A 605 -35.56 37.95 -9.47
CA LYS A 605 -36.85 38.61 -9.43
C LYS A 605 -37.92 37.55 -9.16
N ILE A 606 -38.56 37.65 -8.02
CA ILE A 606 -39.49 36.62 -7.50
C ILE A 606 -40.90 37.19 -7.44
N ALA A 607 -41.86 36.47 -8.01
CA ALA A 607 -43.25 36.71 -7.79
C ALA A 607 -43.67 36.19 -6.42
N ASP A 608 -44.00 37.07 -5.48
CA ASP A 608 -44.36 36.75 -4.10
C ASP A 608 -45.87 36.82 -3.80
N GLY A 609 -46.68 36.98 -4.85
CA GLY A 609 -48.13 37.06 -4.72
C GLY A 609 -48.67 38.45 -4.31
N LEU A 610 -47.79 39.39 -3.99
CA LEU A 610 -48.11 40.80 -3.65
C LEU A 610 -47.52 41.75 -4.72
N GLU A 611 -46.20 41.79 -4.79
CA GLU A 611 -45.39 42.53 -5.74
C GLU A 611 -44.20 41.69 -6.19
N ASN A 612 -43.53 42.09 -7.27
CA ASN A 612 -42.28 41.39 -7.67
C ASN A 612 -41.11 41.88 -6.79
N ARG A 613 -40.45 40.94 -6.13
CA ARG A 613 -39.37 41.20 -5.15
C ARG A 613 -38.02 40.91 -5.75
N THR A 614 -37.04 41.73 -5.43
CA THR A 614 -35.63 41.47 -5.78
C THR A 614 -34.93 40.78 -4.60
N ILE A 615 -34.35 39.61 -4.81
CA ILE A 615 -33.53 38.93 -3.83
C ILE A 615 -32.14 38.61 -4.43
N VAL A 616 -31.10 38.81 -3.66
CA VAL A 616 -29.71 38.49 -4.04
C VAL A 616 -29.19 37.32 -3.12
N SER A 617 -28.81 36.23 -3.75
CA SER A 617 -28.39 35.03 -3.03
C SER A 617 -26.98 34.56 -3.45
N GLY A 618 -26.23 33.99 -2.50
CA GLY A 618 -24.84 33.53 -2.65
C GLY A 618 -24.68 32.16 -3.31
N ILE A 619 -25.56 31.77 -4.21
CA ILE A 619 -25.63 30.41 -4.75
C ILE A 619 -25.15 30.26 -6.20
N ALA A 620 -24.50 31.29 -6.77
CA ALA A 620 -24.01 31.26 -8.16
C ALA A 620 -22.94 30.21 -8.46
N GLN A 621 -22.31 29.63 -7.42
CA GLN A 621 -21.35 28.53 -7.58
C GLN A 621 -22.04 27.15 -7.71
N HIS A 622 -23.33 27.07 -7.34
CA HIS A 622 -24.10 25.82 -7.27
C HIS A 622 -25.21 25.73 -8.32
N TYR A 623 -25.66 26.88 -8.88
CA TYR A 623 -26.75 26.97 -9.83
C TYR A 623 -26.43 27.93 -10.97
N LYS A 624 -26.87 27.56 -12.18
CA LYS A 624 -26.95 28.51 -13.29
C LYS A 624 -28.29 29.23 -13.25
N PRO A 625 -28.36 30.49 -13.72
CA PRO A 625 -29.61 31.25 -13.75
C PRO A 625 -30.78 30.50 -14.43
N GLU A 626 -30.51 29.84 -15.56
CA GLU A 626 -31.46 29.09 -16.35
C GLU A 626 -32.11 27.91 -15.61
N ASP A 627 -31.41 27.32 -14.64
CA ASP A 627 -31.91 26.19 -13.88
C ASP A 627 -32.96 26.57 -12.84
N LEU A 628 -33.05 27.84 -12.50
CA LEU A 628 -33.89 28.36 -11.41
C LEU A 628 -35.12 29.16 -11.93
N VAL A 629 -35.07 29.70 -13.13
CA VAL A 629 -36.24 30.43 -13.71
C VAL A 629 -37.43 29.49 -13.85
N GLY A 630 -38.61 29.96 -13.41
CA GLY A 630 -39.86 29.21 -13.39
C GLY A 630 -39.99 28.25 -12.20
N LYS A 631 -38.98 28.09 -11.36
CA LYS A 631 -39.04 27.25 -10.14
C LYS A 631 -39.63 28.02 -8.97
N GLN A 632 -40.28 27.28 -8.06
CA GLN A 632 -40.73 27.82 -6.80
C GLN A 632 -39.61 27.65 -5.74
N VAL A 633 -39.42 28.69 -4.93
CA VAL A 633 -38.42 28.75 -3.83
C VAL A 633 -39.06 29.26 -2.56
N LEU A 634 -38.57 28.76 -1.43
CA LEU A 634 -38.93 29.33 -0.13
C LEU A 634 -37.98 30.48 0.21
N PHE A 635 -38.56 31.57 0.70
CA PHE A 635 -37.79 32.72 1.11
C PHE A 635 -38.38 33.40 2.34
N ILE A 636 -37.52 34.07 3.14
CA ILE A 636 -37.96 34.92 4.24
C ILE A 636 -38.27 36.31 3.66
N ALA A 637 -39.52 36.76 3.83
CA ALA A 637 -40.05 37.96 3.21
C ALA A 637 -39.85 39.25 4.03
N ASN A 638 -39.79 39.10 5.38
CA ASN A 638 -39.76 40.24 6.30
C ASN A 638 -38.37 40.53 6.88
N LEU A 639 -37.29 40.13 6.21
CA LEU A 639 -35.95 40.60 6.56
C LEU A 639 -35.74 42.07 6.13
N ALA A 640 -34.98 42.79 6.97
CA ALA A 640 -34.57 44.15 6.60
C ALA A 640 -33.79 44.15 5.28
N PRO A 641 -34.08 45.06 4.33
CA PRO A 641 -33.41 45.10 3.07
C PRO A 641 -31.89 45.23 3.20
N ARG A 642 -31.14 44.39 2.48
CA ARG A 642 -29.67 44.42 2.49
C ARG A 642 -29.12 45.09 1.26
N GLN A 643 -28.37 46.19 1.46
CA GLN A 643 -27.70 46.88 0.39
C GLN A 643 -26.32 46.30 0.12
N PHE A 644 -25.98 46.00 -1.13
CA PHE A 644 -24.66 45.57 -1.59
C PHE A 644 -23.84 46.77 -2.11
N LYS A 645 -22.49 46.57 -2.14
CA LYS A 645 -21.55 47.63 -2.57
C LYS A 645 -21.77 48.20 -3.98
N ASN A 646 -22.45 47.44 -4.85
CA ASN A 646 -22.77 47.82 -6.22
C ASN A 646 -24.16 48.51 -6.36
N GLY A 647 -24.80 48.88 -5.25
CA GLY A 647 -26.08 49.52 -5.22
C GLY A 647 -27.28 48.59 -5.29
N LEU A 648 -27.11 47.28 -5.46
CA LEU A 648 -28.19 46.31 -5.40
C LEU A 648 -28.76 46.18 -3.98
N VAL A 649 -30.08 46.05 -3.90
CA VAL A 649 -30.80 45.81 -2.65
C VAL A 649 -31.48 44.46 -2.71
N SER A 650 -31.27 43.64 -1.68
CA SER A 650 -31.98 42.36 -1.49
C SER A 650 -33.10 42.56 -0.48
N GLU A 651 -34.30 42.21 -0.86
CA GLU A 651 -35.55 42.41 -0.07
C GLU A 651 -36.04 41.12 0.54
N GLY A 652 -35.15 40.23 0.92
CA GLY A 652 -35.43 38.93 1.51
C GLY A 652 -34.24 37.97 1.37
N MET A 653 -34.45 36.69 1.78
CA MET A 653 -33.43 35.66 1.74
C MET A 653 -34.03 34.33 1.25
N ILE A 654 -33.53 33.80 0.13
CA ILE A 654 -33.88 32.44 -0.32
C ILE A 654 -33.28 31.43 0.67
N LEU A 655 -34.10 30.47 1.08
CA LEU A 655 -33.68 29.38 1.94
C LEU A 655 -33.01 28.30 1.12
N SER A 656 -31.88 27.80 1.62
CA SER A 656 -31.15 26.65 1.04
C SER A 656 -30.60 25.75 2.15
N ALA A 657 -30.60 24.47 1.91
CA ALA A 657 -29.92 23.49 2.75
C ALA A 657 -28.49 23.30 2.26
N GLU A 658 -27.55 23.28 3.20
CA GLU A 658 -26.16 22.96 2.93
C GLU A 658 -25.91 21.46 3.15
N ASN A 659 -25.35 20.81 2.14
CA ASN A 659 -25.01 19.41 2.15
C ASN A 659 -23.62 19.19 2.79
N PHE A 660 -23.26 17.94 3.10
CA PHE A 660 -21.97 17.56 3.69
C PHE A 660 -20.74 18.00 2.86
N ASP A 661 -20.90 18.15 1.54
CA ASP A 661 -19.83 18.57 0.61
C ASP A 661 -19.81 20.11 0.39
N GLY A 662 -20.56 20.84 1.18
CA GLY A 662 -20.72 22.29 1.06
C GLY A 662 -21.60 22.72 -0.14
N SER A 663 -22.17 21.78 -0.89
CA SER A 663 -23.13 22.12 -1.94
C SER A 663 -24.43 22.62 -1.33
N LEU A 664 -25.04 23.63 -1.97
CA LEU A 664 -26.31 24.20 -1.53
C LEU A 664 -27.47 23.66 -2.37
N SER A 665 -28.53 23.23 -1.69
CA SER A 665 -29.79 22.86 -2.31
C SER A 665 -30.86 23.90 -1.96
N VAL A 666 -31.43 24.56 -2.96
CA VAL A 666 -32.52 25.51 -2.76
C VAL A 666 -33.76 24.76 -2.30
N THR A 667 -34.42 25.28 -1.25
CA THR A 667 -35.62 24.68 -0.72
C THR A 667 -36.84 25.03 -1.57
N THR A 668 -37.69 24.05 -1.82
CA THR A 668 -38.91 24.18 -2.64
C THR A 668 -40.06 23.39 -2.04
N THR A 669 -41.26 23.54 -2.59
CA THR A 669 -42.46 22.77 -2.26
C THR A 669 -42.56 21.49 -3.10
N LEU A 670 -43.08 20.39 -2.54
CA LEU A 670 -43.29 19.13 -3.28
C LEU A 670 -44.35 19.29 -4.37
N ASN A 671 -45.35 20.10 -4.12
CA ASN A 671 -46.40 20.41 -5.07
C ASN A 671 -46.39 21.92 -5.37
N GLU A 672 -46.83 22.30 -6.56
CA GLU A 672 -46.98 23.69 -6.91
C GLU A 672 -48.06 24.35 -6.04
N VAL A 673 -47.74 25.51 -5.48
CA VAL A 673 -48.65 26.34 -4.72
C VAL A 673 -48.68 27.77 -5.25
N LYS A 674 -49.69 28.55 -4.92
CA LYS A 674 -49.75 29.96 -5.37
C LYS A 674 -48.58 30.76 -4.79
N PRO A 675 -47.89 31.59 -5.60
CA PRO A 675 -46.92 32.54 -5.08
C PRO A 675 -47.51 33.39 -3.98
N GLY A 676 -46.72 33.60 -2.91
CA GLY A 676 -47.18 34.30 -1.70
C GLY A 676 -47.79 33.41 -0.63
N SER A 677 -47.95 32.10 -0.88
CA SER A 677 -48.40 31.16 0.16
C SER A 677 -47.43 31.16 1.33
N GLU A 678 -47.96 31.27 2.54
CA GLU A 678 -47.20 31.25 3.79
C GLU A 678 -46.78 29.83 4.16
N VAL A 679 -45.58 29.69 4.66
CA VAL A 679 -45.06 28.44 5.23
C VAL A 679 -45.24 28.49 6.75
N LYS A 680 -46.02 27.54 7.28
CA LYS A 680 -46.38 27.46 8.70
C LYS A 680 -45.78 26.23 9.34
#